data_03baa2e8a2c0980214baa8e4c520b7af
#
_entry.id   03baa2e8a2c0980214baa8e4c520b7af
#
_cell.length_a   1.000
_cell.length_b   1.000
_cell.length_c   1.000
_cell.angle_alpha   90.00
_cell.angle_beta   90.00
_cell.angle_gamma   90.00
#
_symmetry.space_group_name_H-M   'P 1'
#
loop_
_entity.id
_entity.type
_entity.pdbx_description
1 polymer ?
#
loop_
_entity_poly.entity_id
_entity_poly.type
_entity_poly.pdbx_seq_one_letter_code
_entity_poly.pdbx_strand_id
1 'polypeptide(L)'
;MTLRTAIAALAFAALALSASTAAQSAPAEPSSIRHSANGIEAASGSVRIRIIALTDSVLRVRIARGGKFGEDASWAVPAAVRHQRVPVTATSDGFRTRSLAIHLDPKALQLRLTDLQGRTIVADTADPLRFEGRGFTIRKALPIGEHIFGMGDKTGVLDRRGYTFTNWNTDAPGFTPSTDPIYKSIPFFIGVGGEGGSYGLFLDNTWRSTFDFGHKDAGAIEISAVDGPIDYYLIAGPTMADVVRRYTDLTGRPSLAPLWSLGYQQSRWSYMSDAEVRALAARFRQEHFPIDVIWLDIDYQDRNRPFTVNHTTFPDMRKLVADMGSEGIRLVPITDLHIAYLRNQGYAPFDTGIAGNNFVHKADGSLYVAPVWPGPSVFPDFTRASTRAWWGSLYKDFIADGFAGFWNDMNEPAVFDTPTKTMPLDNVHRIESDDFSPRNATHAEIHNVYGMENTRATFEGMKRWRPDRRPFVMTRASFGGGQRYAVTWTGDNSSTWDHLRLCVEQLINLGLSGFAYSGCDVGGFTGGPSPELMTRWFEVATFTPIFRDHSMKDAPRAEPWVDGPEQLPIRRRYVEERYRLLPYIYALAEQNSRTGDPIMRPVLYDYPDALDGGCDLSMSFTLGRSLLIAGPPKPESPEKFDICLPKGGWYDYWTGQPVAQAKLTETPELDVLPVFVRAGTILPRQPLVQSTMNAPKGALQLDIYPGPGCSGELYFDDGVSVNGPSLRQSLQCVETAKGIALRFGQRQGSYRPWWKQIDVTVHGAKTTHMTINDQPRAAEVLIPAAAR
;
A
#
# COMPACT_ATOMS: atom_id res chain seq x y z
N MET A 1 -21.78 86.42 1.22
CA MET A 1 -22.77 87.16 2.00
C MET A 1 -23.22 86.28 3.09
N THR A 2 -22.62 86.39 4.26
CA THR A 2 -23.26 87.05 5.46
C THR A 2 -24.32 86.15 6.08
N LEU A 3 -24.38 85.78 7.28
CA LEU A 3 -23.72 86.21 8.55
C LEU A 3 -24.48 85.53 9.68
N ARG A 4 -23.77 85.12 10.71
CA ARG A 4 -24.08 85.22 12.16
C ARG A 4 -25.43 84.72 12.70
N THR A 5 -25.58 84.06 13.89
CA THR A 5 -25.04 84.29 15.27
C THR A 5 -25.57 83.17 16.10
N ALA A 6 -24.85 82.48 16.95
CA ALA A 6 -24.25 82.74 18.28
C ALA A 6 -25.22 82.56 19.47
N ILE A 7 -24.71 81.89 20.55
CA ILE A 7 -25.07 82.03 21.97
C ILE A 7 -26.13 80.99 22.44
N ALA A 8 -26.00 80.16 23.54
CA ALA A 8 -25.24 80.31 24.73
C ALA A 8 -25.09 78.98 25.48
N ALA A 9 -24.04 78.85 26.28
CA ALA A 9 -23.65 77.81 27.20
C ALA A 9 -24.64 77.54 28.34
N LEU A 10 -24.64 76.33 28.86
CA LEU A 10 -24.78 76.07 30.28
C LEU A 10 -24.10 74.72 30.59
N ALA A 11 -23.09 74.74 31.42
CA ALA A 11 -22.33 73.62 31.94
C ALA A 11 -23.12 72.89 33.00
N PHE A 12 -23.12 71.54 32.90
CA PHE A 12 -23.27 70.68 34.07
C PHE A 12 -22.19 69.62 33.99
N ALA A 13 -21.24 69.73 34.92
CA ALA A 13 -20.26 68.73 35.17
C ALA A 13 -20.90 67.54 35.87
N ALA A 14 -20.87 66.35 35.23
CA ALA A 14 -21.08 65.05 35.88
C ALA A 14 -19.80 64.24 35.78
N LEU A 15 -19.07 64.07 36.88
CA LEU A 15 -18.00 63.10 37.03
C LEU A 15 -18.57 61.72 36.81
N ALA A 16 -18.30 61.05 35.67
CA ALA A 16 -18.44 59.63 35.53
C ALA A 16 -17.11 58.97 35.86
N LEU A 17 -17.01 58.33 37.02
CA LEU A 17 -15.97 57.37 37.36
C LEU A 17 -16.06 56.21 36.37
N SER A 18 -15.15 56.13 35.43
CA SER A 18 -14.92 54.96 34.60
C SER A 18 -14.22 53.92 35.50
N ALA A 19 -14.97 53.01 36.11
CA ALA A 19 -14.47 51.78 36.65
C ALA A 19 -14.01 50.90 35.48
N SER A 20 -12.67 50.91 35.21
CA SER A 20 -12.08 49.89 34.37
C SER A 20 -12.18 48.55 35.11
N THR A 21 -13.18 47.75 34.77
CA THR A 21 -13.20 46.31 35.10
C THR A 21 -12.01 45.67 34.38
N ALA A 22 -10.89 45.53 35.03
CA ALA A 22 -9.87 44.58 34.65
C ALA A 22 -10.58 43.22 34.61
N ALA A 23 -10.71 42.66 33.43
CA ALA A 23 -11.12 41.29 33.30
C ALA A 23 -10.09 40.45 34.02
N GLN A 24 -10.40 40.04 35.25
CA GLN A 24 -9.66 39.04 35.97
C GLN A 24 -9.73 37.78 35.08
N SER A 25 -8.60 37.44 34.45
CA SER A 25 -8.42 36.11 33.87
C SER A 25 -8.71 35.13 35.00
N ALA A 26 -9.73 34.31 34.78
CA ALA A 26 -10.03 33.19 35.67
C ALA A 26 -8.71 32.46 35.98
N PRO A 27 -8.45 32.09 37.23
CA PRO A 27 -7.25 31.34 37.58
C PRO A 27 -7.25 30.07 36.72
N ALA A 28 -6.12 29.82 36.05
CA ALA A 28 -5.92 28.58 35.32
C ALA A 28 -6.20 27.43 36.26
N GLU A 29 -7.20 26.60 35.96
CA GLU A 29 -7.45 25.38 36.73
C GLU A 29 -6.13 24.61 36.83
N PRO A 30 -5.79 24.05 38.02
CA PRO A 30 -4.57 23.26 38.13
C PRO A 30 -4.60 22.15 37.11
N SER A 31 -3.49 22.01 36.36
CA SER A 31 -3.33 20.97 35.36
C SER A 31 -3.52 19.59 36.02
N SER A 32 -4.72 19.03 35.88
CA SER A 32 -5.09 17.73 36.46
C SER A 32 -5.51 16.75 35.38
N ILE A 33 -5.18 15.50 35.59
CA ILE A 33 -5.64 14.40 34.72
C ILE A 33 -7.06 14.03 35.11
N ARG A 34 -7.98 14.08 34.18
CA ARG A 34 -9.35 13.58 34.32
C ARG A 34 -9.42 12.17 33.73
N HIS A 35 -9.72 11.19 34.55
CA HIS A 35 -9.89 9.81 34.13
C HIS A 35 -11.30 9.55 33.56
N SER A 36 -11.36 8.64 32.58
CA SER A 36 -12.58 8.05 32.03
C SER A 36 -12.47 6.52 32.05
N ALA A 37 -13.54 5.82 31.73
CA ALA A 37 -13.55 4.36 31.71
C ALA A 37 -12.54 3.75 30.72
N ASN A 38 -12.09 4.51 29.73
CA ASN A 38 -11.26 4.03 28.62
C ASN A 38 -10.08 4.95 28.28
N GLY A 39 -9.71 5.87 29.17
CA GLY A 39 -8.58 6.77 28.92
C GLY A 39 -8.52 7.96 29.87
N ILE A 40 -7.83 9.00 29.43
CA ILE A 40 -7.63 10.24 30.18
C ILE A 40 -7.82 11.49 29.32
N GLU A 41 -8.11 12.60 29.98
CA GLU A 41 -8.08 13.93 29.40
C GLU A 41 -7.33 14.87 30.35
N ALA A 42 -6.51 15.76 29.79
CA ALA A 42 -5.82 16.80 30.53
C ALA A 42 -5.83 18.11 29.73
N ALA A 43 -5.55 19.22 30.43
CA ALA A 43 -5.45 20.55 29.86
C ALA A 43 -4.24 21.29 30.41
N SER A 44 -3.57 22.06 29.54
CA SER A 44 -2.50 23.02 29.89
C SER A 44 -2.81 24.33 29.16
N GLY A 45 -3.23 25.34 29.88
CA GLY A 45 -3.78 26.56 29.28
C GLY A 45 -5.00 26.29 28.42
N SER A 46 -4.98 26.74 27.18
CA SER A 46 -6.05 26.51 26.18
C SER A 46 -5.91 25.19 25.43
N VAL A 47 -4.84 24.43 25.63
CA VAL A 47 -4.60 23.16 24.92
C VAL A 47 -5.17 22.00 25.73
N ARG A 48 -5.94 21.14 25.09
CA ARG A 48 -6.44 19.88 25.66
C ARG A 48 -5.85 18.69 24.93
N ILE A 49 -5.51 17.66 25.69
CA ILE A 49 -5.14 16.33 25.17
C ILE A 49 -6.13 15.28 25.67
N ARG A 50 -6.53 14.38 24.79
CA ARG A 50 -7.34 13.21 25.11
C ARG A 50 -6.64 11.97 24.60
N ILE A 51 -6.44 10.98 25.46
CA ILE A 51 -5.81 9.70 25.13
C ILE A 51 -6.78 8.60 25.46
N ILE A 52 -7.13 7.80 24.47
CA ILE A 52 -8.13 6.74 24.57
C ILE A 52 -7.53 5.42 24.11
N ALA A 53 -7.76 4.35 24.86
CA ALA A 53 -7.44 2.99 24.45
C ALA A 53 -8.54 2.42 23.54
N LEU A 54 -8.24 2.22 22.27
CA LEU A 54 -9.12 1.53 21.32
C LEU A 54 -9.06 0.03 21.54
N THR A 55 -7.86 -0.49 21.75
CA THR A 55 -7.56 -1.86 22.14
C THR A 55 -6.50 -1.85 23.25
N ASP A 56 -6.08 -3.00 23.74
CA ASP A 56 -5.01 -3.07 24.73
C ASP A 56 -3.66 -2.55 24.21
N SER A 57 -3.50 -2.43 22.89
CA SER A 57 -2.23 -2.09 22.21
C SER A 57 -2.35 -0.93 21.24
N VAL A 58 -3.53 -0.36 21.03
CA VAL A 58 -3.74 0.78 20.13
C VAL A 58 -4.40 1.92 20.88
N LEU A 59 -3.72 3.05 20.90
CA LEU A 59 -4.16 4.29 21.54
C LEU A 59 -4.46 5.35 20.49
N ARG A 60 -5.51 6.12 20.69
CA ARG A 60 -5.78 7.34 19.93
C ARG A 60 -5.47 8.55 20.78
N VAL A 61 -4.69 9.47 20.23
CA VAL A 61 -4.33 10.73 20.86
C VAL A 61 -4.92 11.87 20.05
N ARG A 62 -5.76 12.67 20.67
CA ARG A 62 -6.30 13.91 20.08
C ARG A 62 -5.87 15.10 20.89
N ILE A 63 -5.42 16.17 20.21
CA ILE A 63 -5.01 17.42 20.83
C ILE A 63 -5.84 18.57 20.23
N ALA A 64 -6.43 19.37 21.11
CA ALA A 64 -7.26 20.51 20.75
C ALA A 64 -6.60 21.82 21.21
N ARG A 65 -6.17 22.66 20.26
CA ARG A 65 -5.49 23.92 20.50
C ARG A 65 -6.36 24.94 21.26
N GLY A 66 -7.65 25.06 20.92
CA GLY A 66 -8.61 26.00 21.51
C GLY A 66 -9.58 25.37 22.51
N GLY A 67 -9.23 24.27 23.13
CA GLY A 67 -10.05 23.58 24.14
C GLY A 67 -11.21 22.74 23.60
N LYS A 68 -11.58 22.87 22.31
CA LYS A 68 -12.60 22.02 21.65
C LYS A 68 -11.98 21.07 20.67
N PHE A 69 -12.25 19.77 20.83
CA PHE A 69 -11.89 18.78 19.82
C PHE A 69 -12.72 19.00 18.55
N GLY A 70 -12.08 18.84 17.39
CA GLY A 70 -12.76 18.84 16.10
C GLY A 70 -13.75 17.67 15.97
N GLU A 71 -14.38 17.60 14.82
CA GLU A 71 -15.28 16.50 14.44
C GLU A 71 -14.59 15.13 14.61
N ASP A 72 -15.34 14.10 15.00
CA ASP A 72 -14.84 12.73 15.08
C ASP A 72 -15.12 11.99 13.78
N ALA A 73 -14.39 12.37 12.72
CA ALA A 73 -14.51 11.81 11.38
C ALA A 73 -13.12 11.51 10.82
N SER A 74 -13.03 10.55 9.90
CA SER A 74 -11.77 10.14 9.25
C SER A 74 -12.02 9.53 7.87
N TRP A 75 -11.16 9.87 6.91
CA TRP A 75 -11.11 9.19 5.62
C TRP A 75 -10.38 7.84 5.70
N ALA A 76 -9.42 7.72 6.61
CA ALA A 76 -8.54 6.56 6.75
C ALA A 76 -9.09 5.48 7.67
N VAL A 77 -9.60 5.87 8.85
CA VAL A 77 -10.00 4.94 9.91
C VAL A 77 -11.52 4.82 9.96
N PRO A 78 -12.09 3.62 9.71
CA PRO A 78 -13.54 3.41 9.76
C PRO A 78 -14.17 3.77 11.12
N ALA A 79 -15.36 4.36 11.14
CA ALA A 79 -16.07 4.77 12.35
C ALA A 79 -16.21 3.65 13.38
N ALA A 80 -16.52 2.44 12.93
CA ALA A 80 -16.66 1.26 13.81
C ALA A 80 -15.36 0.95 14.57
N VAL A 81 -14.19 1.21 13.96
CA VAL A 81 -12.87 1.02 14.59
C VAL A 81 -12.55 2.20 15.50
N ARG A 82 -12.75 3.45 15.03
CA ARG A 82 -12.53 4.66 15.83
C ARG A 82 -13.33 4.69 17.12
N HIS A 83 -14.49 4.06 17.13
CA HIS A 83 -15.38 4.00 18.29
C HIS A 83 -15.15 2.77 19.19
N GLN A 84 -14.19 1.90 18.88
CA GLN A 84 -13.80 0.82 19.80
C GLN A 84 -13.24 1.40 21.09
N ARG A 85 -13.51 0.73 22.21
CA ARG A 85 -13.05 1.12 23.54
C ARG A 85 -12.78 -0.12 24.39
N VAL A 86 -11.69 -0.10 25.12
CA VAL A 86 -11.40 -1.09 26.15
C VAL A 86 -11.33 -0.42 27.52
N PRO A 87 -11.73 -1.11 28.60
CA PRO A 87 -11.59 -0.57 29.96
C PRO A 87 -10.12 -0.44 30.34
N VAL A 88 -9.81 0.60 31.11
CA VAL A 88 -8.46 0.87 31.58
C VAL A 88 -8.44 0.99 33.11
N THR A 89 -7.27 0.76 33.71
CA THR A 89 -7.01 0.98 35.14
C THR A 89 -6.31 2.31 35.32
N ALA A 90 -6.91 3.23 36.05
CA ALA A 90 -6.34 4.55 36.37
C ALA A 90 -5.05 4.41 37.19
N THR A 91 -4.07 5.27 36.90
CA THR A 91 -2.86 5.50 37.72
C THR A 91 -2.78 6.97 38.10
N SER A 92 -1.87 7.36 38.99
CA SER A 92 -1.73 8.75 39.42
C SER A 92 -1.35 9.72 38.30
N ASP A 93 -0.66 9.21 37.26
CA ASP A 93 -0.10 9.96 36.13
C ASP A 93 -0.63 9.51 34.74
N GLY A 94 -1.67 8.68 34.74
CA GLY A 94 -2.20 8.18 33.50
C GLY A 94 -3.13 6.97 33.65
N PHE A 95 -2.89 5.91 32.91
CA PHE A 95 -3.67 4.66 32.99
C PHE A 95 -2.87 3.45 32.45
N ARG A 96 -3.42 2.26 32.72
CA ARG A 96 -2.92 0.99 32.16
C ARG A 96 -4.02 0.27 31.39
N THR A 97 -3.64 -0.32 30.28
CA THR A 97 -4.39 -1.42 29.62
C THR A 97 -3.84 -2.76 30.11
N ARG A 98 -4.28 -3.86 29.50
CA ARG A 98 -3.70 -5.20 29.80
C ARG A 98 -2.28 -5.37 29.25
N SER A 99 -1.82 -4.48 28.37
CA SER A 99 -0.52 -4.61 27.67
C SER A 99 0.39 -3.41 27.86
N LEU A 100 -0.12 -2.23 28.20
CA LEU A 100 0.60 -0.96 28.16
C LEU A 100 0.37 -0.13 29.41
N ALA A 101 1.33 0.74 29.74
CA ALA A 101 1.15 1.83 30.70
C ALA A 101 1.38 3.17 30.00
N ILE A 102 0.49 4.11 30.24
CA ILE A 102 0.48 5.45 29.68
C ILE A 102 0.76 6.45 30.81
N HIS A 103 1.77 7.29 30.62
CA HIS A 103 2.18 8.34 31.54
C HIS A 103 2.06 9.68 30.86
N LEU A 104 1.42 10.64 31.49
CA LEU A 104 1.23 12.00 30.99
C LEU A 104 1.66 13.03 32.04
N ASP A 105 2.62 13.89 31.73
CA ASP A 105 2.79 15.13 32.47
C ASP A 105 1.71 16.12 32.00
N PRO A 106 0.73 16.46 32.84
CA PRO A 106 -0.37 17.31 32.42
C PRO A 106 0.04 18.79 32.25
N LYS A 107 1.21 19.23 32.74
CA LYS A 107 1.71 20.58 32.56
C LYS A 107 2.38 20.76 31.19
N ALA A 108 3.26 19.85 30.85
CA ALA A 108 3.98 19.85 29.60
C ALA A 108 3.16 19.17 28.46
N LEU A 109 2.09 18.47 28.79
CA LEU A 109 1.36 17.55 27.90
C LEU A 109 2.29 16.50 27.26
N GLN A 110 3.30 16.10 28.02
CA GLN A 110 4.33 15.17 27.60
C GLN A 110 3.90 13.74 27.88
N LEU A 111 3.76 12.95 26.80
CA LEU A 111 3.35 11.55 26.83
C LEU A 111 4.55 10.61 26.84
N ARG A 112 4.48 9.57 27.68
CA ARG A 112 5.36 8.41 27.62
C ARG A 112 4.53 7.13 27.64
N LEU A 113 4.79 6.24 26.72
CA LEU A 113 4.18 4.93 26.59
C LEU A 113 5.23 3.87 26.95
N THR A 114 4.87 2.96 27.85
CA THR A 114 5.74 1.85 28.27
C THR A 114 5.00 0.52 28.16
N ASP A 115 5.74 -0.57 28.15
CA ASP A 115 5.19 -1.88 28.46
C ASP A 115 4.91 -2.01 29.97
N LEU A 116 4.35 -3.12 30.40
CA LEU A 116 4.03 -3.36 31.82
C LEU A 116 5.27 -3.61 32.70
N GLN A 117 6.44 -3.81 32.10
CA GLN A 117 7.73 -3.91 32.77
C GLN A 117 8.42 -2.55 32.92
N GLY A 118 7.81 -1.47 32.41
CA GLY A 118 8.31 -0.10 32.49
C GLY A 118 9.33 0.25 31.40
N ARG A 119 9.58 -0.64 30.40
CA ARG A 119 10.46 -0.34 29.27
C ARG A 119 9.75 0.64 28.34
N THR A 120 10.44 1.69 27.93
CA THR A 120 9.86 2.73 27.07
C THR A 120 9.67 2.20 25.65
N ILE A 121 8.46 2.34 25.12
CA ILE A 121 8.09 2.04 23.74
C ILE A 121 8.24 3.30 22.90
N VAL A 122 7.63 4.41 23.32
CA VAL A 122 7.75 5.72 22.70
C VAL A 122 7.57 6.82 23.75
N ALA A 123 8.32 7.90 23.64
CA ALA A 123 8.21 9.05 24.52
C ALA A 123 8.23 10.35 23.74
N ASP A 124 7.60 11.37 24.29
CA ASP A 124 7.73 12.73 23.79
C ASP A 124 9.08 13.33 24.21
N THR A 125 9.59 14.30 23.42
CA THR A 125 10.71 15.17 23.86
C THR A 125 10.25 16.12 24.97
N ALA A 126 11.18 16.83 25.60
CA ALA A 126 10.86 17.84 26.60
C ALA A 126 9.94 18.98 26.08
N ASP A 127 9.96 19.23 24.80
CA ASP A 127 9.08 20.18 24.10
C ASP A 127 8.25 19.41 23.07
N PRO A 128 7.14 18.76 23.50
CA PRO A 128 6.43 17.77 22.70
C PRO A 128 5.53 18.35 21.63
N LEU A 129 5.15 19.64 21.73
CA LEU A 129 4.14 20.25 20.89
C LEU A 129 4.42 21.72 20.65
N ARG A 130 4.48 22.12 19.40
CA ARG A 130 4.61 23.50 18.96
C ARG A 130 3.49 23.89 18.03
N PHE A 131 3.11 25.15 18.04
CA PHE A 131 2.14 25.73 17.12
C PHE A 131 2.78 26.88 16.33
N GLU A 132 2.55 26.86 15.01
CA GLU A 132 3.01 27.91 14.12
C GLU A 132 1.86 28.28 13.18
N GLY A 133 1.37 29.51 13.30
CA GLY A 133 0.16 29.91 12.56
C GLY A 133 -1.02 28.97 12.81
N ARG A 134 -1.52 28.34 11.77
CA ARG A 134 -2.56 27.30 11.85
C ARG A 134 -1.97 25.88 12.03
N GLY A 135 -0.69 25.73 11.70
CA GLY A 135 0.03 24.47 11.77
C GLY A 135 0.45 24.05 13.16
N PHE A 136 1.00 22.86 13.23
CA PHE A 136 1.54 22.29 14.46
C PHE A 136 2.76 21.41 14.17
N THR A 137 3.55 21.14 15.22
CA THR A 137 4.61 20.13 15.23
C THR A 137 4.51 19.28 16.49
N ILE A 138 4.50 17.96 16.33
CA ILE A 138 4.60 16.97 17.41
C ILE A 138 6.03 16.46 17.42
N ARG A 139 6.63 16.29 18.61
CA ARG A 139 8.01 15.82 18.73
C ARG A 139 8.11 14.59 19.62
N LYS A 140 8.64 13.49 19.05
CA LYS A 140 8.95 12.24 19.76
C LYS A 140 10.45 12.08 19.91
N ALA A 141 10.89 11.49 21.00
CA ALA A 141 12.29 11.11 21.17
C ALA A 141 12.67 10.03 20.14
N LEU A 142 13.86 10.12 19.58
CA LEU A 142 14.46 9.14 18.67
C LEU A 142 15.73 8.56 19.30
N PRO A 143 15.64 7.44 20.03
CA PRO A 143 16.80 6.81 20.66
C PRO A 143 17.89 6.41 19.66
N ILE A 144 19.13 6.36 20.13
CA ILE A 144 20.24 5.84 19.33
C ILE A 144 19.98 4.35 19.02
N GLY A 145 20.20 3.96 17.77
CA GLY A 145 19.99 2.57 17.32
C GLY A 145 18.53 2.22 16.99
N GLU A 146 17.59 3.14 17.12
CA GLU A 146 16.25 2.94 16.59
C GLU A 146 16.22 3.13 15.08
N HIS A 147 15.61 2.20 14.36
CA HIS A 147 15.41 2.21 12.91
C HIS A 147 13.97 2.60 12.58
N ILE A 148 13.77 3.29 11.45
CA ILE A 148 12.46 3.78 11.03
C ILE A 148 12.09 3.23 9.66
N PHE A 149 10.90 2.64 9.55
CA PHE A 149 10.36 2.06 8.31
C PHE A 149 8.96 2.59 8.02
N GLY A 150 8.46 2.36 6.79
CA GLY A 150 7.13 2.79 6.40
C GLY A 150 7.11 4.07 5.56
N MET A 151 6.14 4.95 5.79
CA MET A 151 5.81 6.13 4.96
C MET A 151 5.30 5.78 3.56
N GLY A 152 5.06 4.50 3.28
CA GLY A 152 4.54 4.05 1.99
C GLY A 152 5.48 4.33 0.82
N ASP A 153 4.95 4.95 -0.23
CA ASP A 153 5.65 5.25 -1.47
C ASP A 153 6.50 6.52 -1.35
N LYS A 154 7.71 6.35 -0.86
CA LYS A 154 8.71 7.42 -0.78
C LYS A 154 10.01 6.94 -1.41
N THR A 155 10.71 7.86 -2.04
CA THR A 155 12.08 7.61 -2.55
C THR A 155 13.09 7.44 -1.40
N GLY A 156 14.34 7.21 -1.73
CA GLY A 156 15.42 7.06 -0.76
C GLY A 156 15.53 5.65 -0.20
N VAL A 157 16.27 5.52 0.88
CA VAL A 157 16.69 4.23 1.45
C VAL A 157 15.57 3.55 2.26
N LEU A 158 15.70 2.25 2.47
CA LEU A 158 14.73 1.43 3.19
C LEU A 158 14.51 1.90 4.63
N ASP A 159 15.57 2.17 5.37
CA ASP A 159 15.54 2.78 6.72
C ASP A 159 15.45 4.31 6.60
N ARG A 160 14.39 4.87 7.11
CA ARG A 160 14.05 6.30 7.00
C ARG A 160 14.77 7.19 8.01
N ARG A 161 15.55 6.63 8.95
CA ARG A 161 16.30 7.41 9.94
C ARG A 161 17.30 8.36 9.25
N GLY A 162 17.33 9.62 9.70
CA GLY A 162 18.18 10.68 9.15
C GLY A 162 17.58 11.40 7.93
N TYR A 163 16.35 11.08 7.53
CA TYR A 163 15.70 11.67 6.36
C TYR A 163 14.43 12.44 6.75
N THR A 164 14.01 13.32 5.84
CA THR A 164 12.76 14.09 5.95
C THR A 164 11.87 13.76 4.75
N PHE A 165 10.56 13.57 5.00
CA PHE A 165 9.59 13.24 3.95
C PHE A 165 8.35 14.12 4.05
N THR A 166 7.81 14.52 2.89
CA THR A 166 6.60 15.29 2.74
C THR A 166 5.43 14.41 2.30
N ASN A 167 4.31 14.47 2.98
CA ASN A 167 3.04 13.91 2.52
C ASN A 167 2.26 14.96 1.74
N TRP A 168 2.33 14.86 0.42
CA TRP A 168 1.61 15.67 -0.54
C TRP A 168 1.61 14.93 -1.87
N ASN A 169 0.46 14.42 -2.28
CA ASN A 169 0.36 13.64 -3.52
C ASN A 169 0.80 14.49 -4.70
N THR A 170 1.82 14.05 -5.43
CA THR A 170 2.45 14.87 -6.47
C THR A 170 2.74 14.03 -7.70
N ASP A 171 2.25 14.49 -8.85
CA ASP A 171 2.67 13.96 -10.15
C ASP A 171 4.16 14.24 -10.37
N ALA A 172 4.97 13.17 -10.40
CA ALA A 172 6.42 13.24 -10.38
C ALA A 172 7.06 12.31 -11.45
N PRO A 173 6.72 12.46 -12.74
CA PRO A 173 7.30 11.64 -13.78
C PRO A 173 8.82 11.83 -13.82
N GLY A 174 9.56 10.70 -13.96
CA GLY A 174 11.01 10.73 -13.96
C GLY A 174 11.60 11.13 -12.60
N PHE A 175 10.94 10.83 -11.49
CA PHE A 175 11.48 11.06 -10.16
C PHE A 175 12.85 10.40 -9.98
N THR A 176 13.63 10.89 -9.04
CA THR A 176 14.98 10.39 -8.72
C THR A 176 15.00 9.79 -7.32
N PRO A 177 16.06 9.11 -6.88
CA PRO A 177 16.21 8.61 -5.52
C PRO A 177 16.09 9.66 -4.41
N SER A 178 16.07 10.94 -4.74
CA SER A 178 15.96 12.05 -3.79
C SER A 178 14.71 12.92 -3.99
N THR A 179 13.83 12.57 -4.92
CA THR A 179 12.61 13.33 -5.17
C THR A 179 11.58 13.12 -4.06
N ASP A 180 11.17 14.20 -3.40
CA ASP A 180 10.09 14.22 -2.41
C ASP A 180 9.34 15.56 -2.52
N PRO A 181 8.01 15.56 -2.53
CA PRO A 181 7.09 14.42 -2.48
C PRO A 181 6.88 13.73 -3.84
N ILE A 182 6.28 12.52 -3.81
CA ILE A 182 5.77 11.78 -4.96
C ILE A 182 4.33 11.29 -4.73
N TYR A 183 3.77 10.61 -5.64
CA TYR A 183 2.38 10.20 -5.91
C TYR A 183 1.45 9.94 -4.72
N LYS A 184 1.93 9.40 -3.58
CA LYS A 184 1.09 8.92 -2.46
C LYS A 184 1.52 9.48 -1.11
N SER A 185 0.55 9.62 -0.21
CA SER A 185 0.74 10.08 1.16
C SER A 185 0.20 9.05 2.15
N ILE A 186 1.10 8.35 2.83
CA ILE A 186 0.74 7.42 3.89
C ILE A 186 1.49 7.84 5.17
N PRO A 187 0.89 8.71 5.99
CA PRO A 187 1.55 9.30 7.16
C PRO A 187 1.64 8.30 8.33
N PHE A 188 2.26 7.15 8.06
CA PHE A 188 2.47 6.04 8.99
C PHE A 188 3.90 5.55 8.92
N PHE A 189 4.52 5.43 10.10
CA PHE A 189 5.85 4.84 10.23
C PHE A 189 5.91 3.84 11.38
N ILE A 190 6.95 3.02 11.38
CA ILE A 190 7.25 2.00 12.38
C ILE A 190 8.65 2.27 12.94
N GLY A 191 8.77 2.44 14.26
CA GLY A 191 10.02 2.45 15.01
C GLY A 191 10.36 1.03 15.46
N VAL A 192 11.64 0.63 15.28
CA VAL A 192 12.16 -0.70 15.59
C VAL A 192 13.52 -0.56 16.30
N GLY A 193 13.76 -1.40 17.29
CA GLY A 193 15.05 -1.42 18.03
C GLY A 193 15.00 -0.71 19.37
N GLY A 194 13.86 -0.11 19.75
CA GLY A 194 13.66 0.45 21.10
C GLY A 194 13.56 -0.63 22.18
N GLU A 195 13.81 -0.25 23.44
CA GLU A 195 13.80 -1.18 24.60
C GLU A 195 12.45 -1.88 24.81
N GLY A 196 11.34 -1.20 24.49
CA GLY A 196 9.96 -1.69 24.67
C GLY A 196 9.39 -2.45 23.47
N GLY A 197 10.20 -2.76 22.47
CA GLY A 197 9.77 -3.40 21.22
C GLY A 197 9.48 -2.41 20.10
N SER A 198 8.73 -2.85 19.09
CA SER A 198 8.35 -2.01 17.96
C SER A 198 7.10 -1.19 18.25
N TYR A 199 6.98 -0.04 17.59
CA TYR A 199 5.74 0.76 17.61
C TYR A 199 5.46 1.36 16.24
N GLY A 200 4.19 1.71 16.00
CA GLY A 200 3.77 2.51 14.86
C GLY A 200 3.14 3.82 15.29
N LEU A 201 3.29 4.86 14.48
CA LEU A 201 2.52 6.09 14.60
C LEU A 201 1.86 6.40 13.26
N PHE A 202 0.54 6.57 13.30
CA PHE A 202 -0.26 7.02 12.17
C PHE A 202 -0.87 8.38 12.47
N LEU A 203 -0.56 9.39 11.65
CA LEU A 203 -1.16 10.73 11.72
C LEU A 203 -2.43 10.77 10.87
N ASP A 204 -3.59 10.88 11.49
CA ASP A 204 -4.90 10.99 10.80
C ASP A 204 -5.20 12.45 10.46
N ASN A 205 -4.43 13.00 9.54
CA ASN A 205 -4.51 14.36 9.07
C ASN A 205 -4.22 14.40 7.56
N THR A 206 -5.14 14.96 6.78
CA THR A 206 -5.11 14.95 5.31
C THR A 206 -4.38 16.15 4.69
N TRP A 207 -4.03 17.13 5.49
CA TRP A 207 -3.29 18.30 5.04
C TRP A 207 -1.83 17.96 4.71
N ARG A 208 -1.16 18.85 4.02
CA ARG A 208 0.28 18.72 3.79
C ARG A 208 1.01 18.58 5.11
N SER A 209 1.77 17.50 5.25
CA SER A 209 2.52 17.19 6.46
C SER A 209 3.95 16.79 6.14
N THR A 210 4.84 16.96 7.12
CA THR A 210 6.26 16.61 7.00
C THR A 210 6.67 15.76 8.19
N PHE A 211 7.42 14.71 7.91
CA PHE A 211 8.01 13.81 8.91
C PHE A 211 9.53 13.90 8.80
N ASP A 212 10.17 14.36 9.86
CA ASP A 212 11.63 14.42 9.99
C ASP A 212 12.07 13.34 10.98
N PHE A 213 12.87 12.41 10.53
CA PHE A 213 13.31 11.27 11.32
C PHE A 213 14.77 11.46 11.79
N GLY A 214 15.06 12.58 12.45
CA GLY A 214 16.38 12.86 12.97
C GLY A 214 17.32 13.55 11.98
N HIS A 215 16.81 14.11 10.90
CA HIS A 215 17.61 14.90 9.94
C HIS A 215 18.01 16.27 10.55
N LYS A 216 17.06 16.96 11.18
CA LYS A 216 17.29 18.25 11.83
C LYS A 216 17.85 18.10 13.25
N ASP A 217 17.31 17.14 14.00
CA ASP A 217 17.68 16.82 15.37
C ASP A 217 17.80 15.31 15.50
N ALA A 218 19.03 14.79 15.55
CA ALA A 218 19.31 13.36 15.58
C ALA A 218 18.64 12.59 16.75
N GLY A 219 18.20 13.32 17.79
CA GLY A 219 17.50 12.77 18.95
C GLY A 219 15.98 12.90 18.90
N ALA A 220 15.39 13.40 17.78
CA ALA A 220 13.95 13.64 17.71
C ALA A 220 13.34 13.25 16.37
N ILE A 221 12.11 12.74 16.42
CA ILE A 221 11.20 12.68 15.30
C ILE A 221 10.30 13.93 15.37
N GLU A 222 10.26 14.72 14.31
CA GLU A 222 9.35 15.86 14.18
C GLU A 222 8.26 15.56 13.15
N ILE A 223 7.00 15.67 13.57
CA ILE A 223 5.83 15.46 12.74
C ILE A 223 5.05 16.77 12.67
N SER A 224 5.04 17.42 11.51
CA SER A 224 4.36 18.70 11.33
C SER A 224 3.28 18.64 10.27
N ALA A 225 2.22 19.45 10.42
CA ALA A 225 1.23 19.69 9.39
C ALA A 225 0.90 21.19 9.33
N VAL A 226 0.57 21.67 8.12
CA VAL A 226 0.28 23.09 7.88
C VAL A 226 -1.04 23.53 8.48
N ASP A 227 -1.97 22.59 8.74
CA ASP A 227 -3.31 22.84 9.31
C ASP A 227 -3.96 21.48 9.71
N GLY A 228 -5.22 21.54 10.14
CA GLY A 228 -6.08 20.38 10.40
C GLY A 228 -5.99 19.83 11.83
N PRO A 229 -6.62 18.67 12.08
CA PRO A 229 -6.67 18.08 13.40
C PRO A 229 -5.32 17.51 13.83
N ILE A 230 -5.01 17.62 15.11
CA ILE A 230 -3.97 16.83 15.74
C ILE A 230 -4.62 15.56 16.28
N ASP A 231 -4.64 14.56 15.43
CA ASP A 231 -5.25 13.26 15.70
C ASP A 231 -4.31 12.17 15.20
N TYR A 232 -3.80 11.35 16.10
CA TYR A 232 -2.86 10.30 15.72
C TYR A 232 -3.06 9.05 16.57
N TYR A 233 -2.60 7.95 16.03
CA TYR A 233 -2.67 6.64 16.68
C TYR A 233 -1.28 6.15 17.02
N LEU A 234 -1.10 5.69 18.27
CA LEU A 234 0.07 4.95 18.72
C LEU A 234 -0.29 3.46 18.74
N ILE A 235 0.51 2.67 18.06
CA ILE A 235 0.29 1.25 17.85
C ILE A 235 1.50 0.53 18.42
N ALA A 236 1.38 -0.04 19.60
CA ALA A 236 2.46 -0.80 20.21
C ALA A 236 2.47 -2.25 19.68
N GLY A 237 3.65 -2.82 19.56
CA GLY A 237 3.81 -4.24 19.24
C GLY A 237 5.15 -4.76 19.74
N PRO A 238 5.25 -6.00 20.22
CA PRO A 238 6.56 -6.57 20.50
C PRO A 238 7.41 -6.70 19.24
N THR A 239 6.76 -6.88 18.07
CA THR A 239 7.40 -7.05 16.77
C THR A 239 6.83 -6.09 15.72
N MET A 240 7.59 -5.88 14.63
CA MET A 240 7.12 -5.15 13.46
C MET A 240 5.83 -5.77 12.89
N ALA A 241 5.73 -7.10 12.87
CA ALA A 241 4.55 -7.81 12.40
C ALA A 241 3.29 -7.49 13.20
N ASP A 242 3.40 -7.40 14.54
CA ASP A 242 2.27 -7.00 15.38
C ASP A 242 1.80 -5.58 15.09
N VAL A 243 2.73 -4.67 14.84
CA VAL A 243 2.43 -3.27 14.48
C VAL A 243 1.68 -3.21 13.15
N VAL A 244 2.16 -3.90 12.11
CA VAL A 244 1.52 -3.90 10.77
C VAL A 244 0.12 -4.52 10.82
N ARG A 245 -0.05 -5.64 11.52
CA ARG A 245 -1.37 -6.27 11.70
C ARG A 245 -2.36 -5.32 12.38
N ARG A 246 -1.93 -4.65 13.45
CA ARG A 246 -2.76 -3.67 14.19
C ARG A 246 -3.04 -2.41 13.39
N TYR A 247 -2.07 -1.94 12.60
CA TYR A 247 -2.28 -0.82 11.68
C TYR A 247 -3.32 -1.16 10.60
N THR A 248 -3.25 -2.36 10.03
CA THR A 248 -4.23 -2.80 9.05
C THR A 248 -5.59 -3.15 9.66
N ASP A 249 -5.65 -3.57 10.93
CA ASP A 249 -6.91 -3.64 11.67
C ASP A 249 -7.52 -2.24 11.89
N LEU A 250 -6.68 -1.25 12.17
CA LEU A 250 -7.10 0.14 12.38
C LEU A 250 -7.63 0.78 11.09
N THR A 251 -6.90 0.66 9.99
CA THR A 251 -7.19 1.35 8.72
C THR A 251 -7.98 0.51 7.71
N GLY A 252 -8.19 -0.77 8.02
CA GLY A 252 -8.86 -1.75 7.16
C GLY A 252 -7.87 -2.54 6.29
N ARG A 253 -8.11 -3.83 6.19
CA ARG A 253 -7.32 -4.76 5.37
C ARG A 253 -7.75 -4.73 3.92
N PRO A 254 -6.83 -5.00 2.96
CA PRO A 254 -7.23 -5.20 1.58
C PRO A 254 -8.07 -6.46 1.44
N SER A 255 -9.00 -6.45 0.49
CA SER A 255 -9.70 -7.67 0.08
C SER A 255 -8.74 -8.58 -0.68
N LEU A 256 -8.97 -9.90 -0.63
CA LEU A 256 -8.22 -10.84 -1.47
C LEU A 256 -8.38 -10.46 -2.94
N ALA A 257 -7.27 -10.15 -3.61
CA ALA A 257 -7.27 -9.80 -5.02
C ALA A 257 -7.60 -11.02 -5.90
N PRO A 258 -8.11 -10.83 -7.11
CA PRO A 258 -8.29 -11.93 -8.05
C PRO A 258 -6.95 -12.62 -8.36
N LEU A 259 -6.96 -13.95 -8.47
CA LEU A 259 -5.74 -14.75 -8.72
C LEU A 259 -4.96 -14.28 -9.96
N TRP A 260 -5.67 -13.91 -11.02
CA TRP A 260 -5.06 -13.45 -12.27
C TRP A 260 -4.21 -12.18 -12.11
N SER A 261 -4.48 -11.36 -11.11
CA SER A 261 -3.67 -10.15 -10.83
C SER A 261 -2.27 -10.47 -10.28
N LEU A 262 -2.04 -11.71 -9.90
CA LEU A 262 -0.75 -12.22 -9.43
C LEU A 262 0.06 -12.89 -10.56
N GLY A 263 -0.50 -13.09 -11.75
CA GLY A 263 0.22 -13.53 -12.93
C GLY A 263 1.04 -12.41 -13.58
N TYR A 264 1.66 -12.72 -14.72
CA TYR A 264 2.39 -11.73 -15.53
C TYR A 264 1.42 -10.82 -16.28
N GLN A 265 1.77 -9.54 -16.38
CA GLN A 265 0.95 -8.49 -16.96
C GLN A 265 1.78 -7.64 -17.92
N GLN A 266 1.28 -7.40 -19.11
CA GLN A 266 1.91 -6.58 -20.14
C GLN A 266 1.17 -5.27 -20.33
N SER A 267 1.88 -4.18 -20.36
CA SER A 267 1.38 -2.82 -20.57
C SER A 267 2.33 -2.00 -21.43
N ARG A 268 1.80 -0.98 -22.04
CA ARG A 268 2.54 0.09 -22.71
C ARG A 268 1.60 1.29 -22.91
N TRP A 269 2.11 2.47 -22.88
CA TRP A 269 1.47 3.65 -23.41
C TRP A 269 1.86 3.84 -24.89
N SER A 270 1.04 3.39 -25.91
CA SER A 270 -0.10 2.48 -25.81
C SER A 270 0.06 1.34 -26.80
N TYR A 271 -0.78 0.28 -26.69
CA TYR A 271 -1.13 -0.56 -27.82
C TYR A 271 -2.29 0.11 -28.56
N MET A 272 -2.02 0.61 -29.77
CA MET A 272 -2.82 1.65 -30.45
C MET A 272 -4.09 1.14 -31.13
N SER A 273 -4.28 -0.19 -31.25
CA SER A 273 -5.43 -0.76 -31.96
C SER A 273 -5.78 -2.18 -31.51
N ASP A 274 -7.01 -2.60 -31.82
CA ASP A 274 -7.48 -3.99 -31.72
C ASP A 274 -6.49 -4.97 -32.37
N ALA A 275 -6.04 -4.66 -33.58
CA ALA A 275 -5.10 -5.50 -34.31
C ALA A 275 -3.74 -5.64 -33.58
N GLU A 276 -3.23 -4.57 -32.98
CA GLU A 276 -1.98 -4.61 -32.22
C GLU A 276 -2.12 -5.45 -30.94
N VAL A 277 -3.23 -5.32 -30.21
CA VAL A 277 -3.51 -6.13 -29.01
C VAL A 277 -3.59 -7.62 -29.38
N ARG A 278 -4.26 -7.95 -30.48
CA ARG A 278 -4.34 -9.34 -30.96
C ARG A 278 -2.98 -9.89 -31.40
N ALA A 279 -2.20 -9.10 -32.10
CA ALA A 279 -0.83 -9.49 -32.51
C ALA A 279 0.07 -9.72 -31.30
N LEU A 280 -0.03 -8.86 -30.26
CA LEU A 280 0.68 -9.01 -29.01
C LEU A 280 0.30 -10.32 -28.29
N ALA A 281 -1.00 -10.59 -28.13
CA ALA A 281 -1.50 -11.82 -27.53
C ALA A 281 -1.02 -13.07 -28.27
N ALA A 282 -1.12 -13.06 -29.61
CA ALA A 282 -0.64 -14.15 -30.45
C ALA A 282 0.87 -14.38 -30.28
N ARG A 283 1.66 -13.32 -30.15
CA ARG A 283 3.11 -13.43 -29.93
C ARG A 283 3.41 -14.08 -28.59
N PHE A 284 2.72 -13.73 -27.50
CA PHE A 284 2.87 -14.38 -26.20
C PHE A 284 2.62 -15.90 -26.29
N ARG A 285 1.59 -16.31 -27.03
CA ARG A 285 1.29 -17.74 -27.25
C ARG A 285 2.34 -18.43 -28.12
N GLN A 286 2.81 -17.77 -29.17
CA GLN A 286 3.87 -18.28 -30.06
C GLN A 286 5.18 -18.51 -29.29
N GLU A 287 5.53 -17.59 -28.40
CA GLU A 287 6.74 -17.67 -27.58
C GLU A 287 6.57 -18.56 -26.33
N HIS A 288 5.40 -19.19 -26.17
CA HIS A 288 5.05 -19.96 -24.96
C HIS A 288 5.29 -19.18 -23.65
N PHE A 289 5.05 -17.88 -23.66
CA PHE A 289 5.28 -17.00 -22.55
C PHE A 289 3.95 -16.79 -21.78
N PRO A 290 3.87 -17.18 -20.49
CA PRO A 290 2.64 -17.06 -19.73
C PRO A 290 2.22 -15.61 -19.53
N ILE A 291 0.92 -15.34 -19.63
CA ILE A 291 0.36 -13.99 -19.44
C ILE A 291 -1.09 -14.05 -18.98
N ASP A 292 -1.51 -13.17 -18.09
CA ASP A 292 -2.89 -13.02 -17.63
C ASP A 292 -3.55 -11.72 -18.06
N VAL A 293 -2.77 -10.61 -18.20
CA VAL A 293 -3.35 -9.29 -18.44
C VAL A 293 -2.61 -8.52 -19.52
N ILE A 294 -3.38 -7.90 -20.41
CA ILE A 294 -2.92 -6.80 -21.28
C ILE A 294 -3.66 -5.54 -20.82
N TRP A 295 -2.90 -4.47 -20.54
CA TRP A 295 -3.43 -3.17 -20.16
C TRP A 295 -3.66 -2.30 -21.38
N LEU A 296 -4.77 -1.54 -21.36
CA LEU A 296 -5.08 -0.54 -22.38
C LEU A 296 -4.90 0.84 -21.77
N ASP A 297 -3.89 1.57 -22.24
CA ASP A 297 -3.62 2.95 -21.90
C ASP A 297 -4.51 3.91 -22.72
N ILE A 298 -4.42 5.22 -22.52
CA ILE A 298 -5.40 6.25 -22.91
C ILE A 298 -5.82 6.24 -24.41
N ASP A 299 -4.99 5.73 -25.32
CA ASP A 299 -5.23 5.80 -26.77
C ASP A 299 -6.35 4.85 -27.29
N TYR A 300 -6.92 3.96 -26.44
CA TYR A 300 -8.16 3.26 -26.78
C TYR A 300 -9.38 4.19 -26.73
N GLN A 301 -9.27 5.31 -26.03
CA GLN A 301 -10.33 6.29 -25.85
C GLN A 301 -10.50 7.17 -27.12
N ASP A 302 -11.70 7.65 -27.38
CA ASP A 302 -11.91 8.70 -28.38
C ASP A 302 -11.36 10.03 -27.87
N ARG A 303 -10.24 10.47 -28.44
CA ARG A 303 -9.57 11.74 -28.08
C ARG A 303 -9.26 11.87 -26.60
N ASN A 304 -8.75 10.81 -25.99
CA ASN A 304 -8.38 10.74 -24.58
C ASN A 304 -9.52 11.10 -23.60
N ARG A 305 -10.77 10.88 -23.98
CA ARG A 305 -11.95 11.12 -23.13
C ARG A 305 -12.31 9.86 -22.35
N PRO A 306 -12.21 9.88 -21.01
CA PRO A 306 -12.63 8.74 -20.20
C PRO A 306 -14.06 8.26 -20.52
N PHE A 307 -14.29 6.95 -20.42
CA PHE A 307 -15.55 6.28 -20.72
C PHE A 307 -16.01 6.38 -22.18
N THR A 308 -15.05 6.53 -23.11
CA THR A 308 -15.28 6.43 -24.55
C THR A 308 -14.39 5.36 -25.18
N VAL A 309 -14.74 4.90 -26.37
CA VAL A 309 -13.92 4.00 -27.19
C VAL A 309 -13.70 4.64 -28.55
N ASN A 310 -12.49 4.60 -29.06
CA ASN A 310 -12.16 5.00 -30.42
C ASN A 310 -12.54 3.87 -31.38
N HIS A 311 -13.74 3.91 -31.94
CA HIS A 311 -14.24 2.87 -32.85
C HIS A 311 -13.50 2.78 -34.19
N THR A 312 -12.60 3.71 -34.51
CA THR A 312 -11.72 3.60 -35.68
C THR A 312 -10.59 2.60 -35.44
N THR A 313 -9.99 2.63 -34.26
CA THR A 313 -8.86 1.75 -33.91
C THR A 313 -9.31 0.52 -33.13
N PHE A 314 -10.42 0.59 -32.40
CA PHE A 314 -11.07 -0.48 -31.65
C PHE A 314 -12.54 -0.61 -32.06
N PRO A 315 -12.81 -1.18 -33.25
CA PRO A 315 -14.14 -1.16 -33.86
C PRO A 315 -15.21 -1.92 -33.07
N ASP A 316 -14.82 -3.00 -32.38
CA ASP A 316 -15.69 -3.81 -31.50
C ASP A 316 -14.95 -4.20 -30.23
N MET A 317 -14.98 -3.32 -29.24
CA MET A 317 -14.30 -3.53 -27.96
C MET A 317 -14.85 -4.75 -27.20
N ARG A 318 -16.16 -4.95 -27.21
CA ARG A 318 -16.79 -6.12 -26.56
C ARG A 318 -16.27 -7.44 -27.16
N LYS A 319 -16.17 -7.50 -28.47
CA LYS A 319 -15.62 -8.69 -29.15
C LYS A 319 -14.14 -8.89 -28.81
N LEU A 320 -13.33 -7.81 -28.78
CA LEU A 320 -11.93 -7.89 -28.39
C LEU A 320 -11.78 -8.46 -26.98
N VAL A 321 -12.53 -7.92 -25.99
CA VAL A 321 -12.50 -8.41 -24.60
C VAL A 321 -12.90 -9.88 -24.52
N ALA A 322 -13.94 -10.30 -25.24
CA ALA A 322 -14.39 -11.69 -25.28
C ALA A 322 -13.35 -12.64 -25.92
N ASP A 323 -12.75 -12.22 -27.03
CA ASP A 323 -11.75 -13.02 -27.75
C ASP A 323 -10.48 -13.19 -26.87
N MET A 324 -9.97 -12.12 -26.29
CA MET A 324 -8.83 -12.17 -25.35
C MET A 324 -9.15 -13.06 -24.14
N GLY A 325 -10.35 -12.93 -23.58
CA GLY A 325 -10.82 -13.78 -22.50
C GLY A 325 -10.83 -15.27 -22.87
N SER A 326 -11.21 -15.62 -24.11
CA SER A 326 -11.18 -17.00 -24.60
C SER A 326 -9.76 -17.58 -24.72
N GLU A 327 -8.77 -16.73 -24.91
CA GLU A 327 -7.34 -17.06 -24.92
C GLU A 327 -6.70 -17.04 -23.52
N GLY A 328 -7.47 -16.76 -22.47
CA GLY A 328 -6.98 -16.67 -21.10
C GLY A 328 -6.32 -15.34 -20.74
N ILE A 329 -6.53 -14.29 -21.54
CA ILE A 329 -5.97 -12.96 -21.32
C ILE A 329 -7.09 -11.99 -20.95
N ARG A 330 -6.92 -11.22 -19.89
CA ARG A 330 -7.86 -10.19 -19.45
C ARG A 330 -7.41 -8.82 -19.93
N LEU A 331 -8.36 -7.96 -20.25
CA LEU A 331 -8.08 -6.57 -20.55
C LEU A 331 -8.44 -5.70 -19.34
N VAL A 332 -7.56 -4.76 -19.02
CA VAL A 332 -7.73 -3.75 -17.96
C VAL A 332 -7.47 -2.37 -18.57
N PRO A 333 -8.49 -1.54 -18.77
CA PRO A 333 -8.33 -0.21 -19.35
C PRO A 333 -8.02 0.83 -18.28
N ILE A 334 -7.26 1.86 -18.67
CA ILE A 334 -7.09 3.07 -17.89
C ILE A 334 -8.37 3.90 -17.89
N THR A 335 -8.70 4.50 -16.76
CA THR A 335 -9.76 5.50 -16.60
C THR A 335 -9.24 6.63 -15.73
N ASP A 336 -8.76 7.68 -16.36
CA ASP A 336 -8.37 8.89 -15.66
C ASP A 336 -9.61 9.58 -15.09
N LEU A 337 -9.40 10.42 -14.09
CA LEU A 337 -10.50 11.02 -13.33
C LEU A 337 -11.09 12.30 -13.98
N HIS A 338 -10.36 12.93 -14.88
CA HIS A 338 -10.76 14.19 -15.50
C HIS A 338 -11.78 13.96 -16.61
N ILE A 339 -12.82 14.79 -16.65
CA ILE A 339 -13.89 14.72 -17.64
C ILE A 339 -13.76 15.91 -18.61
N ALA A 340 -13.66 15.63 -19.92
CA ALA A 340 -13.54 16.69 -20.91
C ALA A 340 -14.69 17.72 -20.80
N TYR A 341 -14.37 19.02 -20.83
CA TYR A 341 -15.32 20.10 -20.75
C TYR A 341 -16.01 20.33 -22.10
N LEU A 342 -17.07 19.59 -22.37
CA LEU A 342 -17.76 19.57 -23.67
C LEU A 342 -19.25 19.91 -23.54
N ARG A 343 -19.56 21.23 -23.53
CA ARG A 343 -20.95 21.69 -23.46
C ARG A 343 -21.74 21.38 -24.74
N ASN A 344 -22.92 20.77 -24.60
CA ASN A 344 -23.86 20.50 -25.69
C ASN A 344 -23.26 19.63 -26.84
N GLN A 345 -22.34 18.74 -26.53
CA GLN A 345 -21.70 17.85 -27.52
C GLN A 345 -22.04 16.36 -27.30
N GLY A 346 -23.00 16.05 -26.42
CA GLY A 346 -23.46 14.67 -26.19
C GLY A 346 -22.44 13.77 -25.49
N TYR A 347 -21.50 14.35 -24.73
CA TYR A 347 -20.58 13.56 -23.91
C TYR A 347 -21.22 13.27 -22.55
N ALA A 348 -21.83 12.10 -22.42
CA ALA A 348 -22.65 11.71 -21.28
C ALA A 348 -21.97 11.88 -19.91
N PRO A 349 -20.66 11.58 -19.70
CA PRO A 349 -19.98 11.84 -18.43
C PRO A 349 -20.00 13.34 -18.04
N PHE A 350 -19.82 14.24 -18.99
CA PHE A 350 -19.92 15.68 -18.73
C PHE A 350 -21.36 16.11 -18.46
N ASP A 351 -22.29 15.72 -19.34
CA ASP A 351 -23.69 16.16 -19.28
C ASP A 351 -24.37 15.69 -17.99
N THR A 352 -24.18 14.41 -17.62
CA THR A 352 -24.73 13.85 -16.37
C THR A 352 -23.99 14.38 -15.13
N GLY A 353 -22.69 14.64 -15.25
CA GLY A 353 -21.89 15.24 -14.18
C GLY A 353 -22.34 16.66 -13.83
N ILE A 354 -22.61 17.51 -14.83
CA ILE A 354 -23.18 18.85 -14.64
C ILE A 354 -24.59 18.77 -14.05
N ALA A 355 -25.46 17.91 -14.59
CA ALA A 355 -26.82 17.73 -14.09
C ALA A 355 -26.85 17.29 -12.62
N GLY A 356 -25.92 16.45 -12.19
CA GLY A 356 -25.74 15.98 -10.80
C GLY A 356 -24.95 16.95 -9.91
N ASN A 357 -24.48 18.08 -10.45
CA ASN A 357 -23.59 19.03 -9.76
C ASN A 357 -22.37 18.31 -9.13
N ASN A 358 -21.72 17.41 -9.89
CA ASN A 358 -20.71 16.48 -9.38
C ASN A 358 -19.26 17.01 -9.45
N PHE A 359 -19.04 18.20 -9.96
CA PHE A 359 -17.70 18.74 -10.20
C PHE A 359 -17.24 19.74 -9.13
N VAL A 360 -15.92 19.87 -8.99
CA VAL A 360 -15.23 20.81 -8.11
C VAL A 360 -15.47 22.24 -8.59
N HIS A 361 -15.63 23.18 -7.66
CA HIS A 361 -15.82 24.59 -7.92
C HIS A 361 -14.62 25.42 -7.44
N LYS A 362 -14.42 26.58 -8.06
CA LYS A 362 -13.50 27.60 -7.55
C LYS A 362 -14.08 28.28 -6.30
N ALA A 363 -13.23 29.04 -5.60
CA ALA A 363 -13.67 29.85 -4.45
C ALA A 363 -14.79 30.85 -4.74
N ASP A 364 -14.88 31.34 -5.98
CA ASP A 364 -15.95 32.24 -6.44
C ASP A 364 -17.27 31.53 -6.81
N GLY A 365 -17.31 30.21 -6.65
CA GLY A 365 -18.48 29.38 -6.98
C GLY A 365 -18.58 28.97 -8.46
N SER A 366 -17.69 29.41 -9.32
CA SER A 366 -17.65 28.99 -10.72
C SER A 366 -17.04 27.58 -10.84
N LEU A 367 -17.39 26.88 -11.93
CA LEU A 367 -16.86 25.56 -12.21
C LEU A 367 -15.33 25.61 -12.39
N TYR A 368 -14.58 24.73 -11.76
CA TYR A 368 -13.16 24.62 -11.99
C TYR A 368 -12.89 23.85 -13.30
N VAL A 369 -12.13 24.49 -14.20
CA VAL A 369 -11.73 23.91 -15.50
C VAL A 369 -10.22 24.08 -15.65
N ALA A 370 -9.51 23.01 -16.02
CA ALA A 370 -8.07 23.03 -16.24
C ALA A 370 -7.65 22.00 -17.31
N PRO A 371 -6.49 22.18 -17.97
CA PRO A 371 -6.04 21.28 -19.03
C PRO A 371 -5.49 19.96 -18.46
N VAL A 372 -5.89 18.86 -19.10
CA VAL A 372 -5.32 17.50 -18.94
C VAL A 372 -5.33 16.84 -20.33
N TRP A 373 -5.31 15.53 -20.46
CA TRP A 373 -5.20 14.82 -21.73
C TRP A 373 -6.24 15.21 -22.81
N PRO A 374 -7.55 15.34 -22.52
CA PRO A 374 -8.51 15.75 -23.55
C PRO A 374 -8.58 17.28 -23.77
N GLY A 375 -7.65 18.06 -23.19
CA GLY A 375 -7.68 19.51 -23.14
C GLY A 375 -8.45 20.05 -21.94
N PRO A 376 -9.24 21.12 -22.08
CA PRO A 376 -10.03 21.67 -20.97
C PRO A 376 -10.90 20.61 -20.33
N SER A 377 -10.76 20.40 -19.01
CA SER A 377 -11.40 19.33 -18.26
C SER A 377 -11.94 19.81 -16.93
N VAL A 378 -12.96 19.12 -16.43
CA VAL A 378 -13.55 19.28 -15.10
C VAL A 378 -13.23 18.06 -14.22
N PHE A 379 -13.27 18.25 -12.92
CA PHE A 379 -12.81 17.27 -11.94
C PHE A 379 -13.94 16.89 -10.99
N PRO A 380 -14.30 15.61 -10.84
CA PRO A 380 -15.36 15.19 -9.93
C PRO A 380 -15.03 15.49 -8.46
N ASP A 381 -16.02 15.91 -7.70
CA ASP A 381 -15.88 16.12 -6.25
C ASP A 381 -16.17 14.81 -5.49
N PHE A 382 -15.16 13.93 -5.42
CA PHE A 382 -15.28 12.62 -4.81
C PHE A 382 -15.54 12.62 -3.29
N THR A 383 -15.47 13.79 -2.64
CA THR A 383 -15.84 13.94 -1.22
C THR A 383 -17.34 13.75 -0.97
N ARG A 384 -18.16 13.69 -2.04
CA ARG A 384 -19.60 13.45 -1.98
C ARG A 384 -19.94 12.01 -2.31
N ALA A 385 -20.75 11.38 -1.46
CA ALA A 385 -21.25 10.03 -1.71
C ALA A 385 -22.07 9.94 -3.02
N SER A 386 -22.84 10.99 -3.35
CA SER A 386 -23.60 11.08 -4.60
C SER A 386 -22.69 11.12 -5.84
N THR A 387 -21.59 11.86 -5.78
CA THR A 387 -20.59 11.90 -6.86
C THR A 387 -19.87 10.56 -7.03
N ARG A 388 -19.51 9.88 -5.93
CA ARG A 388 -18.95 8.54 -6.02
C ARG A 388 -19.92 7.53 -6.64
N ALA A 389 -21.20 7.60 -6.27
CA ALA A 389 -22.24 6.76 -6.87
C ALA A 389 -22.43 7.02 -8.37
N TRP A 390 -22.41 8.30 -8.77
CA TRP A 390 -22.46 8.71 -10.18
C TRP A 390 -21.22 8.20 -10.94
N TRP A 391 -20.00 8.42 -10.42
CA TRP A 391 -18.77 7.92 -11.00
C TRP A 391 -18.78 6.42 -11.20
N GLY A 392 -19.15 5.67 -10.15
CA GLY A 392 -19.31 4.23 -10.23
C GLY A 392 -20.35 3.77 -11.27
N SER A 393 -21.34 4.61 -11.60
CA SER A 393 -22.35 4.30 -12.62
C SER A 393 -21.80 4.35 -14.04
N LEU A 394 -20.75 5.16 -14.29
CA LEU A 394 -20.11 5.28 -15.61
C LEU A 394 -19.40 4.01 -16.05
N TYR A 395 -19.01 3.13 -15.12
CA TYR A 395 -18.36 1.84 -15.43
C TYR A 395 -19.32 0.75 -15.91
N LYS A 396 -20.65 1.00 -15.90
CA LYS A 396 -21.66 -0.04 -16.18
C LYS A 396 -21.41 -0.76 -17.51
N ASP A 397 -21.22 0.00 -18.57
CA ASP A 397 -21.07 -0.57 -19.92
C ASP A 397 -19.72 -1.27 -20.09
N PHE A 398 -18.65 -0.73 -19.54
CA PHE A 398 -17.34 -1.37 -19.56
C PHE A 398 -17.33 -2.69 -18.78
N ILE A 399 -18.02 -2.76 -17.65
CA ILE A 399 -18.20 -4.00 -16.89
C ILE A 399 -19.05 -5.00 -17.68
N ALA A 400 -20.09 -4.53 -18.38
CA ALA A 400 -20.94 -5.38 -19.24
C ALA A 400 -20.18 -5.88 -20.49
N ASP A 401 -19.21 -5.14 -20.98
CA ASP A 401 -18.33 -5.57 -22.09
C ASP A 401 -17.30 -6.63 -21.61
N GLY A 402 -17.11 -6.80 -20.30
CA GLY A 402 -16.32 -7.90 -19.73
C GLY A 402 -14.94 -7.49 -19.22
N PHE A 403 -14.59 -6.21 -19.17
CA PHE A 403 -13.33 -5.77 -18.58
C PHE A 403 -13.15 -6.33 -17.17
N ALA A 404 -11.93 -6.79 -16.86
CA ALA A 404 -11.66 -7.53 -15.63
C ALA A 404 -11.42 -6.63 -14.42
N GLY A 405 -10.89 -5.44 -14.64
CA GLY A 405 -10.55 -4.43 -13.65
C GLY A 405 -10.34 -3.08 -14.31
N PHE A 406 -9.92 -2.09 -13.53
CA PHE A 406 -9.68 -0.73 -14.02
C PHE A 406 -8.41 -0.14 -13.41
N TRP A 407 -7.81 0.80 -14.14
CA TRP A 407 -6.64 1.54 -13.75
C TRP A 407 -7.02 3.01 -13.58
N ASN A 408 -6.94 3.54 -12.36
CA ASN A 408 -7.14 4.95 -12.06
C ASN A 408 -5.78 5.65 -11.97
N ASP A 409 -5.48 6.47 -12.96
CA ASP A 409 -4.27 7.25 -13.08
C ASP A 409 -4.54 8.76 -12.95
N MET A 410 -3.50 9.58 -12.91
CA MET A 410 -3.54 11.04 -12.84
C MET A 410 -4.32 11.60 -11.64
N ASN A 411 -4.49 10.82 -10.57
CA ASN A 411 -5.43 11.10 -9.49
C ASN A 411 -4.83 11.67 -8.20
N GLU A 412 -3.70 12.38 -8.30
CA GLU A 412 -3.10 13.19 -7.21
C GLU A 412 -3.99 14.36 -6.72
N PRO A 413 -4.74 15.11 -7.59
CA PRO A 413 -4.98 15.08 -9.04
C PRO A 413 -3.92 15.86 -9.83
N ALA A 414 -3.46 15.27 -10.95
CA ALA A 414 -2.56 15.95 -11.87
C ALA A 414 -3.29 16.98 -12.75
N VAL A 415 -2.68 18.15 -12.93
CA VAL A 415 -3.16 19.23 -13.80
C VAL A 415 -1.98 19.77 -14.60
N PHE A 416 -2.15 19.88 -15.92
CA PHE A 416 -1.11 20.40 -16.80
C PHE A 416 -0.99 21.92 -16.71
N ASP A 417 0.16 22.43 -17.12
CA ASP A 417 0.44 23.86 -17.26
C ASP A 417 0.25 24.68 -15.96
N THR A 418 0.42 24.02 -14.79
CA THR A 418 0.43 24.68 -13.49
C THR A 418 1.74 24.44 -12.75
N PRO A 419 2.31 25.44 -12.05
CA PRO A 419 3.54 25.27 -11.29
C PRO A 419 3.44 24.23 -10.18
N THR A 420 2.24 24.01 -9.64
CA THR A 420 1.95 23.07 -8.55
C THR A 420 1.60 21.67 -9.04
N LYS A 421 1.44 21.49 -10.37
CA LYS A 421 0.96 20.26 -11.01
C LYS A 421 -0.39 19.76 -10.48
N THR A 422 -1.14 20.58 -9.76
CA THR A 422 -2.45 20.25 -9.20
C THR A 422 -3.37 21.46 -9.21
N MET A 423 -4.63 21.30 -8.82
CA MET A 423 -5.62 22.37 -8.78
C MET A 423 -5.33 23.38 -7.65
N PRO A 424 -5.84 24.63 -7.74
CA PRO A 424 -5.71 25.62 -6.70
C PRO A 424 -6.17 25.14 -5.34
N LEU A 425 -5.40 25.49 -4.30
CA LEU A 425 -5.63 25.03 -2.93
C LEU A 425 -6.91 25.53 -2.29
N ASP A 426 -7.46 26.62 -2.79
CA ASP A 426 -8.71 27.26 -2.36
C ASP A 426 -9.95 26.77 -3.12
N ASN A 427 -9.80 25.86 -4.09
CA ASN A 427 -10.95 25.22 -4.73
C ASN A 427 -11.84 24.54 -3.67
N VAL A 428 -13.14 24.56 -3.93
CA VAL A 428 -14.17 24.15 -2.97
C VAL A 428 -14.64 22.72 -3.27
N HIS A 429 -14.54 21.88 -2.26
CA HIS A 429 -15.13 20.56 -2.17
C HIS A 429 -16.30 20.58 -1.18
N ARG A 430 -17.38 19.87 -1.50
CA ARG A 430 -18.59 19.82 -0.67
C ARG A 430 -18.68 18.47 0.00
N ILE A 431 -18.04 18.36 1.15
CA ILE A 431 -18.04 17.08 1.88
C ILE A 431 -19.47 16.66 2.23
N GLU A 432 -19.88 15.53 1.69
CA GLU A 432 -21.11 14.78 2.01
C GLU A 432 -20.74 13.28 2.01
N SER A 433 -20.18 12.81 3.10
CA SER A 433 -19.72 11.44 3.26
C SER A 433 -20.20 10.90 4.61
N ASP A 434 -20.34 9.58 4.71
CA ASP A 434 -21.03 8.89 5.82
C ASP A 434 -20.53 9.25 7.21
N ASP A 435 -19.28 9.73 7.31
CA ASP A 435 -18.61 9.95 8.58
C ASP A 435 -18.46 11.44 8.93
N PHE A 436 -18.74 12.32 7.98
CA PHE A 436 -18.55 13.75 8.12
C PHE A 436 -19.87 14.51 8.14
N SER A 437 -19.94 15.54 8.95
CA SER A 437 -21.02 16.53 8.85
C SER A 437 -20.89 17.30 7.51
N PRO A 438 -21.98 17.49 6.76
CA PRO A 438 -21.95 18.20 5.49
C PRO A 438 -21.35 19.61 5.65
N ARG A 439 -20.31 19.92 4.86
CA ARG A 439 -19.63 21.21 4.86
C ARG A 439 -18.78 21.43 3.60
N ASN A 440 -18.42 22.67 3.36
CA ASN A 440 -17.39 22.99 2.38
C ASN A 440 -15.99 22.78 3.00
N ALA A 441 -15.07 22.29 2.18
CA ALA A 441 -13.65 22.16 2.47
C ALA A 441 -12.83 22.75 1.33
N THR A 442 -11.60 23.14 1.60
CA THR A 442 -10.66 23.57 0.57
C THR A 442 -9.95 22.37 -0.05
N HIS A 443 -9.43 22.55 -1.27
CA HIS A 443 -8.58 21.53 -1.86
C HIS A 443 -7.33 21.22 -1.00
N ALA A 444 -6.80 22.21 -0.29
CA ALA A 444 -5.69 22.01 0.63
C ALA A 444 -5.98 20.95 1.71
N GLU A 445 -7.23 20.84 2.16
CA GLU A 445 -7.66 19.81 3.12
C GLU A 445 -7.86 18.45 2.47
N ILE A 446 -8.33 18.41 1.22
CA ILE A 446 -8.81 17.18 0.57
C ILE A 446 -7.77 16.56 -0.35
N HIS A 447 -6.76 17.29 -0.76
CA HIS A 447 -5.80 16.90 -1.78
C HIS A 447 -5.25 15.47 -1.61
N ASN A 448 -4.73 15.14 -0.43
CA ASN A 448 -4.10 13.84 -0.20
C ASN A 448 -5.08 12.64 -0.22
N VAL A 449 -6.38 12.88 -0.03
CA VAL A 449 -7.41 11.82 -0.08
C VAL A 449 -8.17 11.78 -1.40
N TYR A 450 -7.93 12.72 -2.30
CA TYR A 450 -8.69 12.84 -3.54
C TYR A 450 -8.59 11.58 -4.41
N GLY A 451 -7.37 11.07 -4.62
CA GLY A 451 -7.14 9.83 -5.38
C GLY A 451 -7.71 8.59 -4.69
N MET A 452 -7.64 8.53 -3.37
CA MET A 452 -8.25 7.45 -2.61
C MET A 452 -9.78 7.42 -2.78
N GLU A 453 -10.46 8.57 -2.73
CA GLU A 453 -11.92 8.64 -2.89
C GLU A 453 -12.37 8.43 -4.36
N ASN A 454 -11.55 8.81 -5.35
CA ASN A 454 -11.71 8.39 -6.76
C ASN A 454 -11.68 6.86 -6.87
N THR A 455 -10.68 6.23 -6.30
CA THR A 455 -10.50 4.79 -6.33
C THR A 455 -11.63 4.05 -5.61
N ARG A 456 -12.06 4.59 -4.45
CA ARG A 456 -13.23 4.09 -3.72
C ARG A 456 -14.48 4.12 -4.60
N ALA A 457 -14.71 5.20 -5.34
CA ALA A 457 -15.84 5.33 -6.26
C ALA A 457 -15.83 4.27 -7.37
N THR A 458 -14.66 3.98 -7.93
CA THR A 458 -14.47 2.92 -8.92
C THR A 458 -14.72 1.53 -8.32
N PHE A 459 -14.14 1.25 -7.16
CA PHE A 459 -14.29 -0.01 -6.42
C PHE A 459 -15.77 -0.29 -6.04
N GLU A 460 -16.46 0.71 -5.49
CA GLU A 460 -17.87 0.62 -5.13
C GLU A 460 -18.74 0.41 -6.37
N GLY A 461 -18.41 1.08 -7.50
CA GLY A 461 -19.04 0.86 -8.79
C GLY A 461 -18.91 -0.57 -9.30
N MET A 462 -17.70 -1.14 -9.24
CA MET A 462 -17.48 -2.54 -9.63
C MET A 462 -18.29 -3.50 -8.76
N LYS A 463 -18.31 -3.31 -7.44
CA LYS A 463 -19.13 -4.12 -6.53
C LYS A 463 -20.62 -4.04 -6.84
N ARG A 464 -21.10 -2.88 -7.23
CA ARG A 464 -22.50 -2.66 -7.60
C ARG A 464 -22.91 -3.42 -8.85
N TRP A 465 -22.06 -3.36 -9.91
CA TRP A 465 -22.41 -3.93 -11.21
C TRP A 465 -22.04 -5.41 -11.36
N ARG A 466 -21.10 -5.90 -10.52
CA ARG A 466 -20.66 -7.30 -10.53
C ARG A 466 -20.35 -7.77 -9.08
N PRO A 467 -21.39 -7.91 -8.22
CA PRO A 467 -21.22 -8.14 -6.79
C PRO A 467 -20.64 -9.51 -6.43
N ASP A 468 -20.71 -10.47 -7.34
CA ASP A 468 -20.19 -11.83 -7.18
C ASP A 468 -18.69 -11.96 -7.46
N ARG A 469 -18.06 -10.94 -8.07
CA ARG A 469 -16.65 -10.94 -8.46
C ARG A 469 -15.83 -9.99 -7.60
N ARG A 470 -14.58 -10.37 -7.34
CA ARG A 470 -13.62 -9.51 -6.65
C ARG A 470 -13.30 -8.29 -7.50
N PRO A 471 -13.51 -7.09 -7.02
CA PRO A 471 -13.09 -5.89 -7.74
C PRO A 471 -11.56 -5.85 -7.84
N PHE A 472 -11.05 -5.35 -8.95
CA PHE A 472 -9.65 -5.03 -9.13
C PHE A 472 -9.52 -3.61 -9.65
N VAL A 473 -8.90 -2.75 -8.87
CA VAL A 473 -8.57 -1.37 -9.23
C VAL A 473 -7.11 -1.15 -8.92
N MET A 474 -6.36 -0.61 -9.88
CA MET A 474 -5.00 -0.11 -9.65
C MET A 474 -5.03 1.41 -9.58
N THR A 475 -4.30 1.99 -8.64
CA THR A 475 -4.26 3.45 -8.45
C THR A 475 -2.85 3.99 -8.31
N ARG A 476 -2.59 5.19 -8.90
CA ARG A 476 -1.33 5.91 -8.72
C ARG A 476 -1.28 6.66 -7.40
N ALA A 477 -2.29 7.48 -7.12
CA ALA A 477 -2.36 8.25 -5.89
C ALA A 477 -3.30 7.63 -4.86
N SER A 478 -2.93 7.75 -3.58
CA SER A 478 -3.73 7.24 -2.46
C SER A 478 -3.32 7.89 -1.13
N PHE A 479 -4.01 7.48 -0.07
CA PHE A 479 -3.75 7.85 1.32
C PHE A 479 -3.81 6.62 2.24
N GLY A 480 -3.40 6.75 3.51
CA GLY A 480 -3.56 5.69 4.49
C GLY A 480 -5.00 5.19 4.55
N GLY A 481 -5.21 3.87 4.50
CA GLY A 481 -6.54 3.25 4.40
C GLY A 481 -7.03 2.96 2.98
N GLY A 482 -6.36 3.50 1.94
CA GLY A 482 -6.72 3.27 0.54
C GLY A 482 -6.51 1.84 0.06
N GLN A 483 -5.69 1.06 0.74
CA GLN A 483 -5.52 -0.38 0.49
C GLN A 483 -6.82 -1.18 0.51
N ARG A 484 -7.87 -0.65 1.13
CA ARG A 484 -9.22 -1.25 1.11
C ARG A 484 -9.86 -1.30 -0.28
N TYR A 485 -9.41 -0.42 -1.17
CA TYR A 485 -10.07 -0.15 -2.45
C TYR A 485 -9.21 -0.48 -3.67
N ALA A 486 -7.88 -0.51 -3.53
CA ALA A 486 -7.00 -0.69 -4.66
C ALA A 486 -5.69 -1.40 -4.35
N VAL A 487 -5.10 -1.99 -5.40
CA VAL A 487 -3.67 -2.24 -5.54
C VAL A 487 -2.98 -0.97 -6.06
N THR A 488 -1.65 -0.89 -5.98
CA THR A 488 -0.92 0.31 -6.42
C THR A 488 0.38 -0.04 -7.13
N TRP A 489 0.95 0.94 -7.83
CA TRP A 489 2.32 0.88 -8.33
C TRP A 489 3.09 2.14 -7.92
N THR A 490 4.39 2.17 -8.15
CA THR A 490 5.26 3.26 -7.70
C THR A 490 5.25 4.50 -8.61
N GLY A 491 4.35 4.54 -9.59
CA GLY A 491 4.28 5.62 -10.58
C GLY A 491 5.37 5.51 -11.66
N ASP A 492 5.67 6.63 -12.31
CA ASP A 492 6.46 6.75 -13.54
C ASP A 492 7.97 6.69 -13.25
N ASN A 493 8.47 5.51 -12.96
CA ASN A 493 9.88 5.23 -12.70
C ASN A 493 10.72 5.26 -13.99
N SER A 494 12.05 5.30 -13.87
CA SER A 494 12.98 5.36 -15.01
C SER A 494 13.69 4.03 -15.22
N SER A 495 14.11 3.78 -16.48
CA SER A 495 14.86 2.60 -16.90
C SER A 495 16.32 2.69 -16.44
N THR A 496 16.56 2.66 -15.13
CA THR A 496 17.88 2.74 -14.51
C THR A 496 18.06 1.73 -13.39
N TRP A 497 19.31 1.39 -13.09
CA TRP A 497 19.65 0.51 -11.98
C TRP A 497 19.22 1.07 -10.61
N ASP A 498 19.31 2.39 -10.41
CA ASP A 498 18.81 3.06 -9.21
C ASP A 498 17.31 2.83 -9.01
N HIS A 499 16.53 2.83 -10.10
CA HIS A 499 15.10 2.59 -10.02
C HIS A 499 14.74 1.11 -9.81
N LEU A 500 15.58 0.18 -10.25
CA LEU A 500 15.43 -1.22 -9.86
C LEU A 500 15.60 -1.38 -8.33
N ARG A 501 16.59 -0.71 -7.74
CA ARG A 501 16.78 -0.70 -6.28
C ARG A 501 15.62 -0.02 -5.57
N LEU A 502 15.24 1.19 -6.01
CA LEU A 502 14.11 1.92 -5.45
C LEU A 502 12.81 1.11 -5.48
N CYS A 503 12.58 0.34 -6.55
CA CYS A 503 11.43 -0.55 -6.65
C CYS A 503 11.36 -1.48 -5.43
N VAL A 504 12.45 -2.16 -5.07
CA VAL A 504 12.48 -3.06 -3.90
C VAL A 504 12.18 -2.30 -2.60
N GLU A 505 12.86 -1.16 -2.36
CA GLU A 505 12.73 -0.35 -1.16
C GLU A 505 11.31 0.25 -1.00
N GLN A 506 10.72 0.73 -2.09
CA GLN A 506 9.36 1.28 -2.12
C GLN A 506 8.31 0.19 -1.88
N LEU A 507 8.41 -0.97 -2.55
CA LEU A 507 7.46 -2.07 -2.39
C LEU A 507 7.45 -2.63 -0.96
N ILE A 508 8.61 -2.74 -0.33
CA ILE A 508 8.72 -3.14 1.08
C ILE A 508 7.98 -2.14 1.98
N ASN A 509 8.26 -0.85 1.84
CA ASN A 509 7.64 0.19 2.67
C ASN A 509 6.14 0.37 2.38
N LEU A 510 5.69 0.18 1.14
CA LEU A 510 4.27 0.10 0.78
C LEU A 510 3.58 -1.06 1.48
N GLY A 511 4.19 -2.25 1.46
CA GLY A 511 3.69 -3.43 2.15
C GLY A 511 3.54 -3.21 3.66
N LEU A 512 4.57 -2.65 4.31
CA LEU A 512 4.55 -2.28 5.72
C LEU A 512 3.46 -1.25 6.05
N SER A 513 3.10 -0.42 5.07
CA SER A 513 2.09 0.64 5.20
C SER A 513 0.69 0.21 4.71
N GLY A 514 0.44 -1.11 4.59
CA GLY A 514 -0.86 -1.70 4.28
C GLY A 514 -1.09 -2.03 2.80
N PHE A 515 -0.31 -1.48 1.87
CA PHE A 515 -0.41 -1.75 0.43
C PHE A 515 0.40 -3.00 0.03
N ALA A 516 -0.05 -4.16 0.49
CA ALA A 516 0.61 -5.43 0.23
C ALA A 516 0.56 -5.89 -1.24
N TYR A 517 -0.40 -5.40 -2.01
CA TYR A 517 -0.49 -5.62 -3.44
C TYR A 517 0.08 -4.39 -4.17
N SER A 518 1.37 -4.38 -4.34
CA SER A 518 2.10 -3.28 -5.01
C SER A 518 3.10 -3.81 -6.03
N GLY A 519 3.41 -2.99 -7.02
CA GLY A 519 4.40 -3.26 -8.06
C GLY A 519 5.09 -1.98 -8.52
N CYS A 520 6.09 -2.12 -9.38
CA CYS A 520 6.66 -1.02 -10.15
C CYS A 520 6.51 -1.34 -11.64
N ASP A 521 6.75 -0.36 -12.50
CA ASP A 521 6.84 -0.61 -13.92
C ASP A 521 8.16 -1.32 -14.22
N VAL A 522 8.06 -2.61 -14.55
CA VAL A 522 9.21 -3.47 -14.82
C VAL A 522 9.90 -2.99 -16.10
N GLY A 523 11.20 -2.81 -16.02
CA GLY A 523 11.98 -2.21 -17.10
C GLY A 523 12.07 -0.68 -17.03
N GLY A 524 11.21 -0.03 -16.24
CA GLY A 524 11.08 1.42 -16.14
C GLY A 524 10.11 2.00 -17.16
N PHE A 525 9.27 2.94 -16.70
CA PHE A 525 8.32 3.64 -17.58
C PHE A 525 9.03 4.59 -18.54
N THR A 526 9.97 5.43 -18.02
CA THR A 526 10.69 6.44 -18.79
C THR A 526 12.04 5.93 -19.23
N GLY A 527 12.40 6.13 -20.51
CA GLY A 527 13.66 5.70 -21.09
C GLY A 527 13.56 4.32 -21.74
N GLY A 528 14.68 3.59 -21.79
CA GLY A 528 14.76 2.23 -22.34
C GLY A 528 15.81 1.44 -21.58
N PRO A 529 15.48 0.31 -20.98
CA PRO A 529 16.43 -0.50 -20.23
C PRO A 529 17.47 -1.13 -21.17
N SER A 530 18.68 -1.34 -20.66
CA SER A 530 19.60 -2.28 -21.32
C SER A 530 19.05 -3.70 -21.23
N PRO A 531 19.44 -4.62 -22.11
CA PRO A 531 19.02 -6.03 -22.07
C PRO A 531 19.27 -6.67 -20.71
N GLU A 532 20.41 -6.40 -20.08
CA GLU A 532 20.75 -6.90 -18.76
C GLU A 532 19.83 -6.32 -17.66
N LEU A 533 19.64 -4.99 -17.65
CA LEU A 533 18.75 -4.33 -16.67
C LEU A 533 17.33 -4.88 -16.75
N MET A 534 16.80 -5.05 -17.96
CA MET A 534 15.46 -5.62 -18.17
C MET A 534 15.38 -7.04 -17.61
N THR A 535 16.37 -7.87 -17.90
CA THR A 535 16.39 -9.26 -17.41
C THR A 535 16.51 -9.32 -15.89
N ARG A 536 17.40 -8.55 -15.28
CA ARG A 536 17.49 -8.46 -13.81
C ARG A 536 16.18 -7.96 -13.18
N TRP A 537 15.48 -7.06 -13.86
CA TRP A 537 14.17 -6.60 -13.35
C TRP A 537 13.10 -7.68 -13.41
N PHE A 538 13.07 -8.50 -14.49
CA PHE A 538 12.22 -9.69 -14.57
C PHE A 538 12.49 -10.69 -13.47
N GLU A 539 13.75 -10.94 -13.15
CA GLU A 539 14.17 -11.82 -12.07
C GLU A 539 13.59 -11.38 -10.71
N VAL A 540 13.80 -10.12 -10.35
CA VAL A 540 13.29 -9.54 -9.10
C VAL A 540 11.76 -9.51 -9.10
N ALA A 541 11.12 -9.07 -10.20
CA ALA A 541 9.68 -8.94 -10.31
C ALA A 541 8.93 -10.28 -10.21
N THR A 542 9.59 -11.40 -10.52
CA THR A 542 9.06 -12.75 -10.28
C THR A 542 8.62 -12.96 -8.84
N PHE A 543 9.29 -12.31 -7.89
CA PHE A 543 9.05 -12.44 -6.47
C PHE A 543 8.38 -11.20 -5.83
N THR A 544 7.95 -10.21 -6.64
CA THR A 544 7.15 -9.07 -6.15
C THR A 544 5.64 -9.36 -6.19
N PRO A 545 4.80 -8.64 -5.44
CA PRO A 545 3.35 -8.91 -5.43
C PRO A 545 2.68 -8.73 -6.79
N ILE A 546 2.95 -7.63 -7.51
CA ILE A 546 2.45 -7.35 -8.86
C ILE A 546 3.61 -7.37 -9.84
N PHE A 547 3.46 -8.10 -10.94
CA PHE A 547 4.44 -8.23 -12.00
C PHE A 547 3.89 -7.64 -13.30
N ARG A 548 4.09 -6.33 -13.49
CA ARG A 548 3.63 -5.58 -14.66
C ARG A 548 4.80 -4.95 -15.41
N ASP A 549 5.05 -5.34 -16.64
CA ASP A 549 5.90 -4.64 -17.61
C ASP A 549 5.11 -3.45 -18.18
N HIS A 550 5.65 -2.24 -18.08
CA HIS A 550 5.02 -1.03 -18.59
C HIS A 550 6.06 0.02 -19.00
N SER A 551 5.86 0.65 -20.15
CA SER A 551 6.76 1.66 -20.70
C SER A 551 6.00 2.78 -21.41
N MET A 552 6.59 3.98 -21.45
CA MET A 552 6.00 5.16 -22.09
C MET A 552 5.95 5.05 -23.63
N LYS A 553 5.17 5.93 -24.26
CA LYS A 553 4.88 5.94 -25.70
C LYS A 553 6.13 5.98 -26.58
N ASP A 554 7.08 6.84 -26.24
CA ASP A 554 8.27 7.10 -27.04
C ASP A 554 9.49 6.25 -26.61
N ALA A 555 9.32 5.39 -25.59
CA ALA A 555 10.35 4.44 -25.19
C ALA A 555 10.51 3.32 -26.22
N PRO A 556 11.69 2.70 -26.32
CA PRO A 556 11.85 1.45 -27.04
C PRO A 556 10.82 0.40 -26.63
N ARG A 557 10.57 -0.57 -27.51
CA ARG A 557 9.77 -1.74 -27.13
C ARG A 557 10.45 -2.49 -25.99
N ALA A 558 9.67 -2.96 -25.01
CA ALA A 558 10.15 -3.62 -23.80
C ALA A 558 9.54 -5.02 -23.59
N GLU A 559 8.75 -5.53 -24.54
CA GLU A 559 8.20 -6.85 -24.46
C GLU A 559 9.29 -7.92 -24.26
N PRO A 560 9.03 -9.05 -23.62
CA PRO A 560 10.07 -9.99 -23.17
C PRO A 560 11.06 -10.50 -24.22
N TRP A 561 10.66 -10.45 -25.50
CA TRP A 561 11.42 -10.99 -26.65
C TRP A 561 12.28 -9.97 -27.41
N VAL A 562 12.22 -8.68 -27.08
CA VAL A 562 12.83 -7.63 -27.93
C VAL A 562 14.37 -7.66 -27.95
N ASP A 563 14.99 -8.20 -26.91
CA ASP A 563 16.44 -8.27 -26.75
C ASP A 563 17.07 -9.59 -27.30
N GLY A 564 16.28 -10.36 -28.03
CA GLY A 564 16.77 -11.50 -28.79
C GLY A 564 16.92 -12.82 -28.02
N PRO A 565 17.62 -13.80 -28.63
CA PRO A 565 17.60 -15.19 -28.18
C PRO A 565 18.38 -15.46 -26.90
N GLU A 566 19.26 -14.56 -26.48
CA GLU A 566 20.01 -14.71 -25.23
C GLU A 566 19.18 -14.36 -24.00
N GLN A 567 18.36 -13.31 -24.08
CA GLN A 567 17.60 -12.78 -22.96
C GLN A 567 16.23 -13.47 -22.79
N LEU A 568 15.56 -13.79 -23.89
CA LEU A 568 14.21 -14.37 -23.86
C LEU A 568 14.09 -15.67 -23.04
N PRO A 569 15.00 -16.66 -23.14
CA PRO A 569 14.90 -17.87 -22.34
C PRO A 569 15.00 -17.61 -20.82
N ILE A 570 15.83 -16.66 -20.42
CA ILE A 570 15.99 -16.26 -19.01
C ILE A 570 14.68 -15.65 -18.52
N ARG A 571 14.17 -14.62 -19.20
CA ARG A 571 12.92 -13.94 -18.83
C ARG A 571 11.74 -14.92 -18.79
N ARG A 572 11.66 -15.84 -19.78
CA ARG A 572 10.63 -16.90 -19.83
C ARG A 572 10.73 -17.81 -18.62
N ARG A 573 11.92 -18.30 -18.26
CA ARG A 573 12.17 -19.16 -17.09
C ARG A 573 11.63 -18.50 -15.81
N TYR A 574 11.88 -17.22 -15.60
CA TYR A 574 11.45 -16.49 -14.40
C TYR A 574 9.93 -16.27 -14.38
N VAL A 575 9.31 -15.92 -15.51
CA VAL A 575 7.84 -15.81 -15.57
C VAL A 575 7.19 -17.19 -15.39
N GLU A 576 7.72 -18.25 -16.01
CA GLU A 576 7.24 -19.62 -15.76
C GLU A 576 7.35 -20.01 -14.28
N GLU A 577 8.43 -19.62 -13.62
CA GLU A 577 8.62 -19.86 -12.19
C GLU A 577 7.58 -19.14 -11.35
N ARG A 578 7.20 -17.89 -11.70
CA ARG A 578 6.07 -17.18 -11.11
C ARG A 578 4.80 -18.02 -11.15
N TYR A 579 4.49 -18.62 -12.30
CA TYR A 579 3.28 -19.44 -12.46
C TYR A 579 3.35 -20.75 -11.69
N ARG A 580 4.53 -21.34 -11.54
CA ARG A 580 4.70 -22.52 -10.69
C ARG A 580 4.53 -22.19 -9.21
N LEU A 581 4.92 -20.99 -8.76
CA LEU A 581 4.81 -20.51 -7.38
C LEU A 581 3.42 -19.92 -7.03
N LEU A 582 2.49 -19.78 -7.96
CA LEU A 582 1.18 -19.19 -7.69
C LEU A 582 0.45 -19.80 -6.48
N PRO A 583 0.48 -21.12 -6.21
CA PRO A 583 -0.14 -21.67 -5.00
C PRO A 583 0.42 -21.06 -3.71
N TYR A 584 1.72 -20.84 -3.63
CA TYR A 584 2.39 -20.22 -2.50
C TYR A 584 2.04 -18.72 -2.41
N ILE A 585 2.19 -17.98 -3.53
CA ILE A 585 1.93 -16.54 -3.58
C ILE A 585 0.45 -16.24 -3.27
N TYR A 586 -0.47 -17.06 -3.77
CA TYR A 586 -1.89 -16.88 -3.52
C TYR A 586 -2.28 -17.20 -2.07
N ALA A 587 -1.63 -18.18 -1.44
CA ALA A 587 -1.80 -18.42 -0.01
C ALA A 587 -1.31 -17.23 0.84
N LEU A 588 -0.21 -16.56 0.45
CA LEU A 588 0.25 -15.33 1.09
C LEU A 588 -0.73 -14.16 0.87
N ALA A 589 -1.29 -14.06 -0.32
CA ALA A 589 -2.30 -13.06 -0.65
C ALA A 589 -3.57 -13.21 0.21
N GLU A 590 -4.02 -14.44 0.39
CA GLU A 590 -5.14 -14.77 1.26
C GLU A 590 -4.78 -14.52 2.74
N GLN A 591 -3.59 -14.91 3.19
CA GLN A 591 -3.11 -14.58 4.52
C GLN A 591 -3.15 -13.08 4.77
N ASN A 592 -2.65 -12.26 3.82
CA ASN A 592 -2.70 -10.80 3.91
C ASN A 592 -4.13 -10.28 4.13
N SER A 593 -5.12 -10.78 3.39
CA SER A 593 -6.51 -10.34 3.55
C SER A 593 -7.10 -10.64 4.93
N ARG A 594 -6.56 -11.65 5.64
CA ARG A 594 -6.99 -12.03 7.00
C ARG A 594 -6.20 -11.35 8.10
N THR A 595 -4.88 -11.22 7.91
CA THR A 595 -3.95 -10.81 8.98
C THR A 595 -3.36 -9.44 8.77
N GLY A 596 -3.31 -8.94 7.52
CA GLY A 596 -2.59 -7.74 7.15
C GLY A 596 -1.08 -7.95 6.92
N ASP A 597 -0.54 -9.16 7.11
CA ASP A 597 0.88 -9.44 6.85
C ASP A 597 1.22 -9.14 5.39
N PRO A 598 2.30 -8.37 5.09
CA PRO A 598 2.69 -8.10 3.73
C PRO A 598 3.08 -9.37 2.97
N ILE A 599 2.85 -9.41 1.66
CA ILE A 599 3.30 -10.49 0.78
C ILE A 599 4.83 -10.42 0.63
N MET A 600 5.34 -9.26 0.24
CA MET A 600 6.77 -8.91 0.20
C MET A 600 7.12 -8.16 1.49
N ARG A 601 8.22 -8.56 2.16
CA ARG A 601 8.56 -8.10 3.51
C ARG A 601 10.04 -7.72 3.60
N PRO A 602 10.43 -6.75 4.44
CA PRO A 602 11.84 -6.63 4.81
C PRO A 602 12.29 -7.89 5.56
N VAL A 603 13.54 -8.28 5.41
CA VAL A 603 14.08 -9.49 6.05
C VAL A 603 13.85 -9.47 7.57
N LEU A 604 13.99 -8.31 8.20
CA LEU A 604 13.79 -8.14 9.65
C LEU A 604 12.33 -8.30 10.13
N TYR A 605 11.36 -8.40 9.23
CA TYR A 605 9.95 -8.61 9.59
C TYR A 605 9.72 -9.95 10.29
N ASP A 606 10.29 -11.01 9.72
CA ASP A 606 10.24 -12.37 10.27
C ASP A 606 11.55 -12.76 10.98
N TYR A 607 12.65 -12.00 10.76
CA TYR A 607 14.00 -12.27 11.26
C TYR A 607 14.62 -10.99 11.87
N PRO A 608 14.25 -10.63 13.11
CA PRO A 608 14.72 -9.38 13.74
C PRO A 608 16.23 -9.26 13.88
N ASP A 609 16.95 -10.40 13.99
CA ASP A 609 18.42 -10.46 14.07
C ASP A 609 19.14 -10.22 12.73
N ALA A 610 18.41 -10.02 11.64
CA ALA A 610 19.02 -9.73 10.32
C ALA A 610 19.81 -8.42 10.29
N LEU A 611 19.44 -7.44 11.12
CA LEU A 611 20.18 -6.17 11.25
C LEU A 611 21.58 -6.35 11.86
N ASP A 612 21.78 -7.38 12.68
CA ASP A 612 23.06 -7.65 13.35
C ASP A 612 24.10 -8.28 12.39
N GLY A 613 23.67 -8.76 11.23
CA GLY A 613 24.49 -9.49 10.26
C GLY A 613 25.51 -8.65 9.50
N GLY A 614 25.37 -7.33 9.48
CA GLY A 614 26.30 -6.40 8.83
C GLY A 614 26.32 -6.47 7.30
N CYS A 615 25.28 -7.02 6.66
CA CYS A 615 25.07 -6.97 5.21
C CYS A 615 24.17 -5.81 4.81
N ASP A 616 24.34 -5.33 3.58
CA ASP A 616 23.38 -4.42 2.97
C ASP A 616 22.09 -5.17 2.59
N LEU A 617 20.99 -4.78 3.22
CA LEU A 617 19.68 -5.40 2.99
C LEU A 617 18.79 -4.61 2.00
N SER A 618 19.31 -3.58 1.32
CA SER A 618 18.54 -2.70 0.43
C SER A 618 17.88 -3.44 -0.73
N MET A 619 18.52 -4.51 -1.24
CA MET A 619 18.01 -5.37 -2.30
C MET A 619 17.56 -6.74 -1.80
N SER A 620 17.49 -6.93 -0.47
CA SER A 620 17.08 -8.19 0.14
C SER A 620 15.70 -8.09 0.75
N PHE A 621 14.85 -9.05 0.44
CA PHE A 621 13.50 -9.14 0.98
C PHE A 621 13.04 -10.58 1.14
N THR A 622 11.95 -10.77 1.86
CA THR A 622 11.30 -12.08 1.92
C THR A 622 9.95 -12.08 1.21
N LEU A 623 9.65 -13.15 0.49
CA LEU A 623 8.32 -13.45 -0.02
C LEU A 623 7.64 -14.39 0.98
N GLY A 624 6.70 -13.83 1.75
CA GLY A 624 6.27 -14.46 2.97
C GLY A 624 7.45 -14.70 3.91
N ARG A 625 7.32 -15.72 4.75
CA ARG A 625 8.35 -16.09 5.71
C ARG A 625 9.40 -17.08 5.14
N SER A 626 9.09 -17.72 4.01
CA SER A 626 9.77 -18.91 3.56
C SER A 626 10.85 -18.70 2.53
N LEU A 627 10.71 -17.66 1.69
CA LEU A 627 11.69 -17.38 0.62
C LEU A 627 12.42 -16.07 0.92
N LEU A 628 13.74 -16.10 0.91
CA LEU A 628 14.61 -14.94 0.97
C LEU A 628 15.20 -14.70 -0.41
N ILE A 629 14.96 -13.51 -0.96
CA ILE A 629 15.49 -13.04 -2.23
C ILE A 629 16.62 -12.05 -1.93
N ALA A 630 17.80 -12.26 -2.46
CA ALA A 630 18.98 -11.45 -2.19
C ALA A 630 19.56 -10.90 -3.49
N GLY A 631 18.96 -9.82 -3.98
CA GLY A 631 19.49 -9.09 -5.13
C GLY A 631 20.82 -8.41 -4.80
N PRO A 632 21.65 -8.13 -5.83
CA PRO A 632 22.89 -7.37 -5.62
C PRO A 632 22.58 -5.97 -5.07
N PRO A 633 23.28 -5.49 -4.01
CA PRO A 633 23.05 -4.17 -3.43
C PRO A 633 23.30 -3.02 -4.43
N LYS A 634 24.20 -3.25 -5.39
CA LYS A 634 24.53 -2.34 -6.50
C LYS A 634 24.25 -3.05 -7.81
N PRO A 635 22.98 -3.06 -8.27
CA PRO A 635 22.61 -3.79 -9.47
C PRO A 635 23.27 -3.23 -10.75
N GLU A 636 23.66 -1.97 -10.76
CA GLU A 636 24.40 -1.32 -11.86
C GLU A 636 25.83 -1.85 -12.10
N SER A 637 26.35 -2.57 -11.14
CA SER A 637 27.64 -3.22 -11.18
C SER A 637 27.57 -4.48 -10.34
N PRO A 638 27.04 -5.58 -10.87
CA PRO A 638 26.80 -6.80 -10.10
C PRO A 638 28.11 -7.51 -9.77
N GLU A 639 28.93 -6.85 -8.96
CA GLU A 639 30.15 -7.37 -8.42
C GLU A 639 29.87 -8.36 -7.28
N LYS A 640 30.94 -8.97 -6.80
CA LYS A 640 30.92 -9.84 -5.63
C LYS A 640 30.34 -9.11 -4.42
N PHE A 641 29.30 -9.67 -3.81
CA PHE A 641 28.63 -9.08 -2.65
C PHE A 641 28.32 -10.12 -1.58
N ASP A 642 28.13 -9.64 -0.35
CA ASP A 642 27.84 -10.48 0.79
C ASP A 642 26.33 -10.64 1.01
N ILE A 643 25.88 -11.88 1.21
CA ILE A 643 24.52 -12.25 1.58
C ILE A 643 24.52 -12.80 3.00
N CYS A 644 23.81 -12.14 3.92
CA CYS A 644 23.61 -12.61 5.27
C CYS A 644 22.30 -13.39 5.38
N LEU A 645 22.39 -14.66 5.69
CA LEU A 645 21.25 -15.52 5.96
C LEU A 645 20.91 -15.45 7.46
N PRO A 646 19.68 -15.08 7.84
CA PRO A 646 19.24 -15.10 9.23
C PRO A 646 19.35 -16.50 9.86
N LYS A 647 19.36 -16.58 11.19
CA LYS A 647 19.38 -17.85 11.91
C LYS A 647 18.21 -18.77 11.54
N GLY A 648 18.42 -20.08 11.52
CA GLY A 648 17.36 -21.08 11.32
C GLY A 648 17.59 -22.07 10.19
N GLY A 649 18.74 -21.97 9.49
CA GLY A 649 19.11 -22.85 8.38
C GLY A 649 18.39 -22.47 7.07
N TRP A 650 19.07 -22.67 5.95
CA TRP A 650 18.59 -22.29 4.63
C TRP A 650 18.99 -23.33 3.58
N TYR A 651 18.24 -23.37 2.50
CA TYR A 651 18.51 -24.14 1.30
C TYR A 651 18.61 -23.19 0.12
N ASP A 652 19.50 -23.47 -0.81
CA ASP A 652 19.48 -22.80 -2.11
C ASP A 652 18.22 -23.21 -2.88
N TYR A 653 17.48 -22.22 -3.37
CA TYR A 653 16.19 -22.46 -4.03
C TYR A 653 16.31 -23.25 -5.34
N TRP A 654 17.37 -22.96 -6.13
CA TRP A 654 17.52 -23.51 -7.47
C TRP A 654 18.03 -24.94 -7.45
N THR A 655 18.89 -25.27 -6.49
CA THR A 655 19.54 -26.60 -6.36
C THR A 655 18.88 -27.49 -5.31
N GLY A 656 18.14 -26.92 -4.37
CA GLY A 656 17.56 -27.63 -3.23
C GLY A 656 18.62 -28.12 -2.21
N GLN A 657 19.88 -27.66 -2.31
CA GLN A 657 20.94 -28.05 -1.41
C GLN A 657 20.97 -27.21 -0.14
N PRO A 658 21.27 -27.79 1.03
CA PRO A 658 21.42 -27.04 2.26
C PRO A 658 22.62 -26.08 2.18
N VAL A 659 22.46 -24.87 2.68
CA VAL A 659 23.51 -23.86 2.77
C VAL A 659 24.15 -23.94 4.16
N ALA A 660 25.46 -24.20 4.19
CA ALA A 660 26.18 -24.39 5.44
C ALA A 660 26.61 -23.09 6.14
N GLN A 661 26.81 -22.01 5.36
CA GLN A 661 27.31 -20.73 5.86
C GLN A 661 26.14 -19.77 6.14
N ALA A 662 26.25 -19.01 7.24
CA ALA A 662 25.33 -17.90 7.52
C ALA A 662 25.65 -16.64 6.69
N LYS A 663 26.86 -16.55 6.15
CA LYS A 663 27.30 -15.47 5.27
C LYS A 663 27.91 -16.07 4.01
N LEU A 664 27.38 -15.71 2.88
CA LEU A 664 27.83 -16.10 1.56
C LEU A 664 28.42 -14.88 0.85
N THR A 665 29.30 -15.12 -0.10
CA THR A 665 29.81 -14.09 -0.99
C THR A 665 29.61 -14.58 -2.42
N GLU A 666 28.70 -13.90 -3.13
CA GLU A 666 28.22 -14.29 -4.46
C GLU A 666 28.64 -13.29 -5.54
N THR A 667 28.78 -13.80 -6.76
CA THR A 667 28.82 -13.02 -8.00
C THR A 667 27.72 -13.59 -8.88
N PRO A 668 26.56 -12.93 -9.01
CA PRO A 668 25.41 -13.52 -9.67
C PRO A 668 25.63 -13.60 -11.19
N GLU A 669 25.50 -14.82 -11.74
CA GLU A 669 25.35 -15.01 -13.18
C GLU A 669 24.07 -14.34 -13.67
N LEU A 670 24.01 -13.96 -14.95
CA LEU A 670 22.86 -13.20 -15.48
C LEU A 670 21.53 -13.98 -15.39
N ASP A 671 21.58 -15.27 -15.38
CA ASP A 671 20.37 -16.11 -15.33
C ASP A 671 20.03 -16.63 -13.92
N VAL A 672 20.77 -16.17 -12.88
CA VAL A 672 20.59 -16.62 -11.50
C VAL A 672 20.45 -15.44 -10.54
N LEU A 673 19.25 -15.25 -10.03
CA LEU A 673 19.01 -14.42 -8.86
C LEU A 673 19.20 -15.28 -7.60
N PRO A 674 20.04 -14.89 -6.62
CA PRO A 674 20.18 -15.62 -5.37
C PRO A 674 18.84 -15.66 -4.59
N VAL A 675 18.30 -16.85 -4.43
CA VAL A 675 17.06 -17.12 -3.69
C VAL A 675 17.29 -18.28 -2.75
N PHE A 676 16.82 -18.15 -1.52
CA PHE A 676 16.99 -19.14 -0.47
C PHE A 676 15.67 -19.53 0.15
N VAL A 677 15.52 -20.80 0.49
CA VAL A 677 14.35 -21.34 1.18
C VAL A 677 14.72 -21.62 2.64
N ARG A 678 13.89 -21.14 3.55
CA ARG A 678 14.08 -21.40 4.97
C ARG A 678 13.93 -22.89 5.29
N ALA A 679 14.84 -23.44 6.08
CA ALA A 679 14.68 -24.79 6.64
C ALA A 679 13.40 -24.88 7.49
N GLY A 680 12.65 -25.97 7.33
CA GLY A 680 11.33 -26.13 7.92
C GLY A 680 10.19 -25.54 7.05
N THR A 681 10.37 -25.49 5.73
CA THR A 681 9.34 -25.04 4.78
C THR A 681 8.76 -26.22 3.99
N ILE A 682 7.44 -26.20 3.80
CA ILE A 682 6.75 -26.98 2.76
C ILE A 682 6.21 -25.97 1.75
N LEU A 683 6.78 -25.95 0.55
CA LEU A 683 6.48 -25.00 -0.51
C LEU A 683 5.53 -25.63 -1.54
N PRO A 684 4.27 -25.21 -1.61
CA PRO A 684 3.35 -25.69 -2.64
C PRO A 684 3.64 -25.05 -4.00
N ARG A 685 3.65 -25.89 -5.04
CA ARG A 685 3.84 -25.49 -6.44
C ARG A 685 2.83 -26.19 -7.34
N GLN A 686 2.68 -25.71 -8.55
CA GLN A 686 1.78 -26.30 -9.57
C GLN A 686 2.50 -26.51 -10.89
N PRO A 687 2.00 -27.44 -11.73
CA PRO A 687 2.39 -27.53 -13.13
C PRO A 687 2.21 -26.21 -13.86
N LEU A 688 3.10 -25.94 -14.81
CA LEU A 688 3.06 -24.70 -15.60
C LEU A 688 1.75 -24.58 -16.38
N VAL A 689 1.18 -23.38 -16.34
CA VAL A 689 0.04 -22.95 -17.13
C VAL A 689 0.39 -21.67 -17.91
N GLN A 690 -0.28 -21.45 -19.04
CA GLN A 690 -0.07 -20.24 -19.85
C GLN A 690 -0.92 -19.05 -19.38
N SER A 691 -1.85 -19.29 -18.45
CA SER A 691 -2.71 -18.28 -17.82
C SER A 691 -3.35 -18.89 -16.57
N THR A 692 -3.69 -18.07 -15.57
CA THR A 692 -4.45 -18.50 -14.38
C THR A 692 -5.88 -18.96 -14.69
N MET A 693 -6.39 -18.71 -15.90
CA MET A 693 -7.66 -19.28 -16.36
C MET A 693 -7.56 -20.77 -16.73
N ASN A 694 -6.35 -21.25 -16.96
CA ASN A 694 -6.13 -22.65 -17.30
C ASN A 694 -5.97 -23.45 -16.02
N ALA A 695 -6.79 -24.49 -15.83
CA ALA A 695 -6.56 -25.44 -14.76
C ALA A 695 -5.22 -26.17 -14.98
N PRO A 696 -4.34 -26.24 -13.97
CA PRO A 696 -3.12 -27.03 -14.08
C PRO A 696 -3.44 -28.50 -14.35
N LYS A 697 -2.60 -29.15 -15.14
CA LYS A 697 -2.75 -30.58 -15.49
C LYS A 697 -1.64 -31.39 -14.82
N GLY A 698 -1.99 -32.32 -13.95
CA GLY A 698 -1.03 -33.20 -13.25
C GLY A 698 -1.20 -33.17 -11.74
N ALA A 699 -0.14 -33.47 -11.03
CA ALA A 699 -0.10 -33.49 -9.56
C ALA A 699 0.14 -32.10 -8.99
N LEU A 700 -0.38 -31.83 -7.77
CA LEU A 700 0.13 -30.75 -6.92
C LEU A 700 1.55 -31.09 -6.50
N GLN A 701 2.45 -30.12 -6.51
CA GLN A 701 3.83 -30.31 -6.11
C GLN A 701 4.06 -29.73 -4.70
N LEU A 702 4.69 -30.51 -3.84
CA LEU A 702 5.11 -30.08 -2.50
C LEU A 702 6.63 -30.28 -2.37
N ASP A 703 7.34 -29.16 -2.33
CA ASP A 703 8.78 -29.16 -2.05
C ASP A 703 8.98 -29.00 -0.53
N ILE A 704 9.58 -30.01 0.09
CA ILE A 704 9.86 -30.05 1.53
C ILE A 704 11.34 -29.75 1.75
N TYR A 705 11.60 -28.73 2.53
CA TYR A 705 12.92 -28.32 3.00
C TYR A 705 13.00 -28.62 4.50
N PRO A 706 13.53 -29.78 4.92
CA PRO A 706 13.50 -30.21 6.30
C PRO A 706 14.13 -29.22 7.28
N GLY A 707 13.63 -29.20 8.52
CA GLY A 707 14.15 -28.32 9.56
C GLY A 707 13.13 -28.01 10.66
N PRO A 708 13.52 -27.24 11.67
CA PRO A 708 12.68 -26.94 12.82
C PRO A 708 11.38 -26.22 12.43
N GLY A 709 10.25 -26.67 13.02
CA GLY A 709 8.95 -26.04 12.79
C GLY A 709 8.40 -26.22 11.38
N CYS A 710 8.77 -27.31 10.71
CA CYS A 710 8.39 -27.61 9.32
C CYS A 710 6.89 -27.52 9.09
N SER A 711 6.48 -26.58 8.22
CA SER A 711 5.06 -26.30 7.96
C SER A 711 4.85 -25.67 6.59
N GLY A 712 3.60 -25.76 6.12
CA GLY A 712 3.08 -25.09 4.93
C GLY A 712 1.57 -24.96 5.00
N GLU A 713 0.99 -24.20 4.10
CA GLU A 713 -0.47 -24.04 3.98
C GLU A 713 -0.88 -24.12 2.51
N LEU A 714 -1.96 -24.81 2.25
CA LEU A 714 -2.64 -24.81 0.96
C LEU A 714 -3.86 -23.92 1.06
N TYR A 715 -3.97 -22.98 0.13
CA TYR A 715 -5.19 -22.23 -0.11
C TYR A 715 -5.52 -22.19 -1.59
N PHE A 716 -6.76 -22.56 -1.92
CA PHE A 716 -7.27 -22.55 -3.30
C PHE A 716 -8.74 -22.14 -3.29
N ASP A 717 -9.16 -21.44 -4.31
CA ASP A 717 -10.55 -21.14 -4.65
C ASP A 717 -10.68 -21.00 -6.19
N ASP A 718 -11.77 -20.41 -6.68
CA ASP A 718 -11.94 -20.17 -8.11
C ASP A 718 -11.14 -18.98 -8.66
N GLY A 719 -10.42 -18.28 -7.82
CA GLY A 719 -9.55 -17.15 -8.14
C GLY A 719 -10.25 -15.83 -8.46
N VAL A 720 -11.58 -15.78 -8.46
CA VAL A 720 -12.33 -14.60 -8.93
C VAL A 720 -13.56 -14.23 -8.11
N SER A 721 -14.23 -15.18 -7.45
CA SER A 721 -15.48 -14.93 -6.73
C SER A 721 -15.25 -14.33 -5.35
N VAL A 722 -16.16 -13.47 -4.91
CA VAL A 722 -16.13 -12.89 -3.55
C VAL A 722 -16.40 -13.96 -2.49
N ASN A 723 -17.45 -14.78 -2.70
CA ASN A 723 -17.90 -15.81 -1.76
C ASN A 723 -17.91 -17.19 -2.43
N GLY A 724 -16.92 -17.46 -3.32
CA GLY A 724 -16.78 -18.75 -3.97
C GLY A 724 -16.34 -19.86 -3.01
N PRO A 725 -16.47 -21.14 -3.44
CA PRO A 725 -15.93 -22.23 -2.68
C PRO A 725 -14.41 -22.10 -2.54
N SER A 726 -13.91 -22.31 -1.33
CA SER A 726 -12.47 -22.30 -1.03
C SER A 726 -12.02 -23.62 -0.43
N LEU A 727 -10.70 -23.83 -0.40
CA LEU A 727 -10.01 -24.94 0.24
C LEU A 727 -8.87 -24.37 1.07
N ARG A 728 -8.78 -24.80 2.31
CA ARG A 728 -7.60 -24.56 3.18
C ARG A 728 -7.16 -25.86 3.82
N GLN A 729 -5.85 -26.09 3.85
CA GLN A 729 -5.28 -27.27 4.52
C GLN A 729 -3.89 -26.94 5.05
N SER A 730 -3.66 -27.20 6.33
CA SER A 730 -2.32 -27.08 6.94
C SER A 730 -1.49 -28.31 6.65
N LEU A 731 -0.19 -28.08 6.49
CA LEU A 731 0.82 -29.12 6.28
C LEU A 731 1.89 -29.01 7.36
N GLN A 732 2.42 -30.13 7.83
CA GLN A 732 3.54 -30.17 8.76
C GLN A 732 4.47 -31.32 8.36
N CYS A 733 5.75 -31.19 8.63
CA CYS A 733 6.66 -32.30 8.48
C CYS A 733 7.53 -32.50 9.73
N VAL A 734 7.88 -33.73 9.98
CA VAL A 734 8.73 -34.13 11.11
C VAL A 734 9.76 -35.13 10.61
N GLU A 735 11.03 -34.88 10.92
CA GLU A 735 12.10 -35.85 10.67
C GLU A 735 11.97 -37.04 11.61
N THR A 736 12.13 -38.24 11.07
CA THR A 736 12.11 -39.53 11.80
C THR A 736 13.30 -40.36 11.41
N ALA A 737 13.58 -41.43 12.18
CA ALA A 737 14.64 -42.37 11.83
C ALA A 737 14.43 -43.10 10.48
N LYS A 738 13.19 -43.06 9.92
CA LYS A 738 12.83 -43.76 8.67
C LYS A 738 12.65 -42.80 7.49
N GLY A 739 12.73 -41.48 7.69
CA GLY A 739 12.47 -40.46 6.68
C GLY A 739 11.66 -39.30 7.23
N ILE A 740 10.90 -38.63 6.37
CA ILE A 740 10.05 -37.51 6.74
C ILE A 740 8.60 -37.99 6.91
N ALA A 741 8.01 -37.73 8.07
CA ALA A 741 6.58 -37.86 8.29
C ALA A 741 5.88 -36.56 7.86
N LEU A 742 5.20 -36.60 6.72
CA LEU A 742 4.39 -35.49 6.21
C LEU A 742 2.97 -35.62 6.76
N ARG A 743 2.52 -34.60 7.50
CA ARG A 743 1.21 -34.57 8.14
C ARG A 743 0.30 -33.55 7.42
N PHE A 744 -0.86 -34.03 7.03
CA PHE A 744 -1.95 -33.22 6.47
C PHE A 744 -2.97 -32.94 7.57
N GLY A 745 -3.31 -31.66 7.78
CA GLY A 745 -4.46 -31.28 8.58
C GLY A 745 -5.78 -31.63 7.87
N GLN A 746 -6.89 -31.53 8.60
CA GLN A 746 -8.22 -31.67 8.02
C GLN A 746 -8.43 -30.53 6.98
N ARG A 747 -8.79 -30.91 5.75
CA ARG A 747 -9.17 -29.97 4.71
C ARG A 747 -10.46 -29.24 5.10
N GLN A 748 -10.44 -27.92 5.02
CA GLN A 748 -11.56 -27.02 5.26
C GLN A 748 -12.09 -26.48 3.94
N GLY A 749 -13.39 -26.22 3.87
CA GLY A 749 -14.07 -25.67 2.71
C GLY A 749 -14.53 -26.70 1.68
N SER A 750 -15.07 -26.23 0.57
CA SER A 750 -15.77 -27.05 -0.45
C SER A 750 -15.20 -26.96 -1.86
N TYR A 751 -14.11 -26.23 -2.07
CA TYR A 751 -13.44 -26.16 -3.38
C TYR A 751 -12.94 -27.54 -3.79
N ARG A 752 -13.20 -27.95 -5.05
CA ARG A 752 -12.72 -29.20 -5.60
C ARG A 752 -11.39 -28.96 -6.31
N PRO A 753 -10.27 -29.49 -5.80
CA PRO A 753 -8.97 -29.29 -6.40
C PRO A 753 -8.89 -29.96 -7.78
N TRP A 754 -8.02 -29.42 -8.64
CA TRP A 754 -7.73 -29.96 -9.96
C TRP A 754 -6.85 -31.21 -9.91
N TRP A 755 -6.12 -31.44 -8.79
CA TRP A 755 -5.23 -32.60 -8.62
C TRP A 755 -5.94 -33.77 -7.92
N LYS A 756 -5.42 -34.98 -8.20
CA LYS A 756 -5.77 -36.22 -7.50
C LYS A 756 -4.55 -36.83 -6.83
N GLN A 757 -3.35 -36.43 -7.24
CA GLN A 757 -2.07 -36.87 -6.73
C GLN A 757 -1.23 -35.66 -6.31
N ILE A 758 -0.30 -35.92 -5.43
CA ILE A 758 0.65 -34.95 -4.92
C ILE A 758 2.05 -35.53 -5.15
N ASP A 759 2.90 -34.80 -5.84
CA ASP A 759 4.31 -35.11 -6.03
C ASP A 759 5.08 -34.41 -4.92
N VAL A 760 5.69 -35.19 -4.05
CA VAL A 760 6.47 -34.71 -2.91
C VAL A 760 7.94 -34.84 -3.23
N THR A 761 8.67 -33.74 -3.12
CA THR A 761 10.12 -33.66 -3.21
C THR A 761 10.69 -33.29 -1.84
N VAL A 762 11.53 -34.12 -1.24
CA VAL A 762 12.28 -33.77 -0.03
C VAL A 762 13.68 -33.36 -0.45
N HIS A 763 14.00 -32.09 -0.23
CA HIS A 763 15.30 -31.50 -0.55
C HIS A 763 16.35 -31.83 0.55
N GLY A 764 17.63 -31.80 0.18
CA GLY A 764 18.74 -32.01 1.07
C GLY A 764 19.95 -32.57 0.34
N ALA A 765 20.95 -33.05 1.09
CA ALA A 765 22.16 -33.62 0.51
C ALA A 765 21.86 -34.80 -0.47
N LYS A 766 20.77 -35.51 -0.22
CA LYS A 766 20.17 -36.47 -1.14
C LYS A 766 18.69 -36.15 -1.29
N THR A 767 18.26 -35.77 -2.48
CA THR A 767 16.86 -35.49 -2.78
C THR A 767 16.04 -36.77 -2.96
N THR A 768 14.86 -36.81 -2.38
CA THR A 768 13.91 -37.91 -2.49
C THR A 768 12.62 -37.46 -3.15
N HIS A 769 12.08 -38.24 -4.08
CA HIS A 769 10.82 -38.01 -4.75
C HIS A 769 9.81 -39.11 -4.48
N MET A 770 8.56 -38.75 -4.25
CA MET A 770 7.47 -39.67 -4.04
C MET A 770 6.14 -39.10 -4.51
N THR A 771 5.35 -39.85 -5.28
CA THR A 771 3.97 -39.48 -5.61
C THR A 771 3.03 -40.19 -4.64
N ILE A 772 2.10 -39.39 -4.05
CA ILE A 772 1.07 -39.87 -3.14
C ILE A 772 -0.33 -39.48 -3.65
N ASN A 773 -1.34 -40.14 -3.16
CA ASN A 773 -2.73 -39.72 -3.44
C ASN A 773 -3.06 -38.46 -2.64
N ASP A 774 -4.03 -37.69 -3.13
CA ASP A 774 -4.56 -36.53 -2.41
C ASP A 774 -5.11 -36.91 -1.02
N GLN A 775 -4.85 -36.06 -0.01
CA GLN A 775 -5.16 -36.32 1.40
C GLN A 775 -6.20 -35.28 1.91
N PRO A 776 -7.50 -35.47 1.62
CA PRO A 776 -8.53 -34.50 2.02
C PRO A 776 -8.88 -34.55 3.51
N ARG A 777 -8.48 -35.61 4.21
CA ARG A 777 -8.64 -35.81 5.67
C ARG A 777 -7.32 -35.68 6.38
N ALA A 778 -7.34 -35.51 7.68
CA ALA A 778 -6.13 -35.55 8.49
C ALA A 778 -5.43 -36.91 8.29
N ALA A 779 -4.16 -36.85 7.90
CA ALA A 779 -3.37 -38.03 7.55
C ALA A 779 -1.89 -37.79 7.83
N GLU A 780 -1.15 -38.87 8.02
CA GLU A 780 0.31 -38.90 8.06
C GLU A 780 0.82 -39.83 6.98
N VAL A 781 1.78 -39.35 6.19
CA VAL A 781 2.41 -40.13 5.13
C VAL A 781 3.91 -40.13 5.38
N LEU A 782 4.51 -41.31 5.48
CA LEU A 782 5.97 -41.45 5.62
C LEU A 782 6.60 -41.34 4.21
N ILE A 783 7.49 -40.38 4.04
CA ILE A 783 8.36 -40.26 2.86
C ILE A 783 9.69 -40.90 3.26
N PRO A 784 10.07 -42.04 2.68
CA PRO A 784 11.29 -42.78 3.08
C PRO A 784 12.54 -41.93 2.85
N ALA A 785 13.54 -42.09 3.69
CA ALA A 785 14.86 -41.55 3.44
C ALA A 785 15.44 -42.12 2.14
N ALA A 786 16.19 -41.31 1.38
CA ALA A 786 16.91 -41.83 0.22
C ALA A 786 17.80 -43.00 0.65
N ALA A 787 17.82 -44.09 -0.11
CA ALA A 787 18.71 -45.19 0.13
C ALA A 787 20.17 -44.72 0.24
N ARG A 788 20.87 -45.17 1.26
CA ARG A 788 22.28 -44.82 1.57
C ARG A 788 23.23 -45.16 0.42
#